data_69c218db4a3322115e706036c28b32d7
#
_entry.id   69c218db4a3322115e706036c28b32d7
#
_cell.length_a   1.000
_cell.length_b   1.000
_cell.length_c   1.000
_cell.angle_alpha   90.00
_cell.angle_beta   90.00
_cell.angle_gamma   90.00
#
_symmetry.space_group_name_H-M   'P 1'
#
loop_
_entity.id
_entity.type
_entity.pdbx_description
1 polymer ?
#
loop_
_entity_poly.entity_id
_entity_poly.type
_entity_poly.pdbx_seq_one_letter_code
_entity_poly.pdbx_strand_id
1 'polypeptide(L)'
;MRKLLVILRLAFILALPSLALANTQDDEFVVKRLAAFRPQYILDNSTLIFTSIDQDENGMIWLSTLSGLYYFDNYNFYEYRNSYVLNSRIISMKCVGDSLYIGTMSGLSIIDLKSGIVSNKLINNKINVIVMGFDNNVLIGTDEGLFALDEKKNDFSLVECFPLPVNDIIFCPDNQSCWLATNDGVSFVDSDYSVSNFGTGKVNAIAYVDDEHVYCGSPDGLLSVDFVSGGLTRVLLNDKVSYMSLEPDVTDVVVFDNDEILVGTNGNGLYRYNIYEETILHYTKYGDKNNSISDDYINKLFLDDGGRFWISTSLGINFMMKEYSDFTSINMYFNGTHRLPVRCIEKFNDKEFFIGTDEGVMVFNKRESSYLKLSDYFNTDNLPFMLMNVNAMCFVEDRYLWVGSRYDGLFCFDVKDKKVTDFHDKDRDVMFYDIICDELGNLWLATDNGLYKMRLSDNSLTHFVHDASDPHSIVDDALFDLLIDGDFLYITSNGGLSRYSFSTNSFENFVLDSEDKTLYNITKGEDGLIYLGSYRNGVVVFDTNTDDFILLNNNKPDRNPTAFNIILDDDGNIWVSTMKGLMKYSVADEITTLYSVMDGLQGNEFTMNGALKDDEGTLYFGSFGGFIMFDPQKIKYETTEPKILLTRFKSLSGKELISLNSGETIMLPRGESTFSIEFSAHNLNKLNRISFKYMMEGYDEEWKRCNSSVRSVEYHNIPSGTYTFKLYAMNEAGIHNPEPHCLTIVVKPVWYAMPAFKISVVLFISLIVFIIVLSMIKKERRKALVAKQISEMEKKMFELKGKALQLQMNPHFLFNTLNSIQSFILVNDSKNASIYLSRFAKLMRRVLNNANRDKVPLGEELEAIRLYLDLEALRLNARFTYNIRVDSRINLKDVEIASMLLQPFVENAVIHGLAYKANNGILTIDVNKIDDKVIMFVIEDNGIGRERAKQIRAELGRVGKSYATSITEQRLEILSRVSLGEYSVRIIDLYGEDGAATGTRVEIKMLIE
;
A
#
# COMPACT_ATOMS: atom_id res chain seq x y z
N MET A 1 4.78 -9.91 67.92
CA MET A 1 5.36 -8.83 67.13
C MET A 1 5.86 -9.28 65.73
N ARG A 2 6.69 -10.36 65.61
CA ARG A 2 7.12 -10.78 64.23
C ARG A 2 5.99 -11.29 63.32
N LYS A 3 4.95 -11.94 63.83
CA LYS A 3 3.80 -12.35 63.01
C LYS A 3 2.88 -11.19 62.63
N LEU A 4 2.80 -10.13 63.43
CA LEU A 4 2.05 -8.91 63.08
C LEU A 4 2.74 -8.06 62.00
N LEU A 5 4.08 -8.06 62.00
CA LEU A 5 4.85 -7.37 60.97
C LEU A 5 4.83 -8.08 59.61
N VAL A 6 4.68 -9.40 59.61
CA VAL A 6 4.52 -10.18 58.34
C VAL A 6 3.10 -10.01 57.78
N ILE A 7 2.09 -9.93 58.65
CA ILE A 7 0.69 -9.66 58.19
C ILE A 7 0.54 -8.22 57.71
N LEU A 8 1.20 -7.24 58.36
CA LEU A 8 1.25 -5.84 57.88
C LEU A 8 2.05 -5.69 56.57
N ARG A 9 3.11 -6.46 56.36
CA ARG A 9 3.84 -6.48 55.08
C ARG A 9 3.04 -7.19 53.97
N LEU A 10 2.33 -8.27 54.28
CA LEU A 10 1.43 -8.93 53.33
C LEU A 10 0.19 -8.09 53.00
N ALA A 11 -0.38 -7.36 53.97
CA ALA A 11 -1.44 -6.39 53.76
C ALA A 11 -0.99 -5.18 52.95
N PHE A 12 0.27 -4.75 53.10
CA PHE A 12 0.86 -3.66 52.30
C PHE A 12 1.21 -4.11 50.86
N ILE A 13 1.50 -5.41 50.66
CA ILE A 13 1.73 -6.01 49.34
C ILE A 13 0.40 -6.35 48.65
N LEU A 14 -0.68 -6.61 49.39
CA LEU A 14 -2.03 -6.86 48.86
C LEU A 14 -2.87 -5.57 48.71
N ALA A 15 -2.43 -4.44 49.26
CA ALA A 15 -3.06 -3.13 49.07
C ALA A 15 -2.39 -2.26 48.00
N LEU A 16 -1.52 -2.85 47.18
CA LEU A 16 -0.97 -2.28 45.95
C LEU A 16 -1.49 -3.02 44.71
N PRO A 17 -2.79 -3.03 44.44
CA PRO A 17 -3.26 -3.16 43.09
C PRO A 17 -3.99 -1.86 42.76
N SER A 18 -3.60 -1.27 41.68
CA SER A 18 -4.24 -0.11 41.06
C SER A 18 -3.84 1.30 41.50
N LEU A 19 -2.58 1.51 41.91
CA LEU A 19 -1.96 2.67 41.31
C LEU A 19 -1.70 2.28 39.87
N ALA A 20 -2.69 2.46 39.00
CA ALA A 20 -2.42 2.76 37.64
C ALA A 20 -1.43 3.92 37.71
N LEU A 21 -0.20 3.66 37.31
CA LEU A 21 0.77 4.72 37.10
C LEU A 21 0.02 5.77 36.29
N ALA A 22 -0.34 6.88 36.94
CA ALA A 22 -0.62 8.09 36.25
C ALA A 22 0.59 8.27 35.34
N ASN A 23 0.42 8.13 34.05
CA ASN A 23 1.39 8.61 33.10
C ASN A 23 1.55 10.09 33.44
N THR A 24 2.60 10.40 34.17
CA THR A 24 3.08 11.74 34.25
C THR A 24 3.38 12.17 32.84
N GLN A 25 2.90 13.33 32.44
CA GLN A 25 2.98 13.91 31.09
C GLN A 25 4.42 14.17 30.60
N ASP A 26 5.43 13.42 31.05
CA ASP A 26 6.85 13.68 30.76
C ASP A 26 7.45 12.74 29.70
N ASP A 27 6.75 11.75 29.19
CA ASP A 27 7.30 10.94 28.08
C ASP A 27 6.87 11.50 26.72
N GLU A 28 7.56 12.57 26.30
CA GLU A 28 7.40 13.20 24.98
C GLU A 28 7.84 12.31 23.79
N PHE A 29 8.35 11.10 24.03
CA PHE A 29 8.89 10.24 22.99
C PHE A 29 8.24 8.87 22.96
N VAL A 30 7.74 8.48 21.81
CA VAL A 30 7.09 7.18 21.57
C VAL A 30 7.92 6.37 20.58
N VAL A 31 8.21 5.12 20.95
CA VAL A 31 8.86 4.16 20.05
C VAL A 31 7.83 3.58 19.10
N LYS A 32 7.96 3.88 17.81
CA LYS A 32 7.11 3.29 16.76
C LYS A 32 7.86 2.15 16.08
N ARG A 33 7.23 1.00 16.04
CA ARG A 33 7.68 -0.10 15.18
C ARG A 33 7.24 0.23 13.77
N LEU A 34 8.16 0.26 12.83
CA LEU A 34 7.80 0.16 11.42
C LEU A 34 7.24 -1.25 11.21
N ALA A 35 5.94 -1.38 11.45
CA ALA A 35 5.22 -2.62 11.26
C ALA A 35 5.38 -3.06 9.81
N ALA A 36 5.90 -4.28 9.62
CA ALA A 36 5.99 -4.97 8.35
C ALA A 36 6.94 -4.35 7.31
N PHE A 37 8.20 -4.18 7.67
CA PHE A 37 9.22 -4.33 6.66
C PHE A 37 9.29 -5.81 6.25
N ARG A 38 8.35 -6.25 5.43
CA ARG A 38 8.49 -7.43 4.58
C ARG A 38 8.68 -6.90 3.19
N PRO A 39 9.89 -6.95 2.61
CA PRO A 39 10.05 -6.72 1.20
C PRO A 39 9.10 -7.68 0.49
N GLN A 40 8.21 -7.19 -0.35
CA GLN A 40 7.18 -7.99 -1.04
C GLN A 40 7.76 -9.11 -1.92
N TYR A 41 9.08 -9.27 -1.97
CA TYR A 41 9.79 -10.18 -2.89
C TYR A 41 10.95 -10.98 -2.30
N ILE A 42 11.16 -11.01 -0.99
CA ILE A 42 12.17 -11.92 -0.43
C ILE A 42 11.47 -13.22 -0.05
N LEU A 43 11.59 -14.19 -0.96
CA LEU A 43 11.13 -15.59 -0.82
C LEU A 43 11.99 -16.45 0.12
N ASP A 44 12.90 -15.84 0.89
CA ASP A 44 13.71 -16.54 1.87
C ASP A 44 13.47 -16.02 3.28
N ASN A 45 13.34 -16.94 4.22
CA ASN A 45 13.19 -16.73 5.67
C ASN A 45 14.42 -16.06 6.33
N SER A 46 15.21 -15.27 5.62
CA SER A 46 16.34 -14.54 6.18
C SER A 46 15.82 -13.28 6.88
N THR A 47 16.02 -13.23 8.18
CA THR A 47 15.86 -12.01 8.99
C THR A 47 16.80 -10.94 8.45
N LEU A 48 16.27 -9.79 8.02
CA LEU A 48 17.08 -8.66 7.58
C LEU A 48 17.70 -7.98 8.80
N ILE A 49 19.01 -8.15 8.94
CA ILE A 49 19.78 -7.47 9.99
C ILE A 49 20.31 -6.16 9.38
N PHE A 50 19.82 -5.03 9.88
CA PHE A 50 20.29 -3.72 9.46
C PHE A 50 21.60 -3.39 10.17
N THR A 51 22.58 -2.95 9.43
CA THR A 51 23.95 -2.72 9.92
C THR A 51 24.33 -1.25 9.99
N SER A 52 23.80 -0.41 9.11
CA SER A 52 24.04 1.02 9.10
C SER A 52 22.84 1.78 8.53
N ILE A 53 22.70 3.02 8.95
CA ILE A 53 21.65 3.95 8.53
C ILE A 53 22.30 5.32 8.29
N ASP A 54 21.93 5.99 7.23
CA ASP A 54 22.32 7.38 6.97
C ASP A 54 21.27 8.09 6.10
N GLN A 55 21.36 9.41 6.01
CA GLN A 55 20.45 10.26 5.26
C GLN A 55 21.22 11.04 4.19
N ASP A 56 20.67 11.12 2.98
CA ASP A 56 21.24 11.97 1.94
C ASP A 56 20.77 13.44 2.04
N GLU A 57 21.37 14.33 1.27
CA GLU A 57 21.05 15.77 1.30
C GLU A 57 19.60 16.09 0.91
N ASN A 58 18.96 15.19 0.18
CA ASN A 58 17.54 15.31 -0.18
C ASN A 58 16.60 14.87 0.95
N GLY A 59 17.13 14.19 1.98
CA GLY A 59 16.36 13.68 3.12
C GLY A 59 15.89 12.24 2.97
N MET A 60 16.35 11.51 1.94
CA MET A 60 16.08 10.09 1.78
C MET A 60 16.94 9.28 2.75
N ILE A 61 16.34 8.33 3.44
CA ILE A 61 17.06 7.46 4.39
C ILE A 61 17.60 6.25 3.64
N TRP A 62 18.90 6.05 3.73
CA TRP A 62 19.61 4.89 3.22
C TRP A 62 19.87 3.89 4.34
N LEU A 63 19.70 2.62 4.03
CA LEU A 63 19.74 1.51 4.98
C LEU A 63 20.57 0.38 4.39
N SER A 64 21.54 -0.10 5.13
CA SER A 64 22.29 -1.29 4.74
C SER A 64 21.92 -2.48 5.59
N THR A 65 21.99 -3.65 4.96
CA THR A 65 21.87 -4.95 5.63
C THR A 65 23.11 -5.80 5.38
N LEU A 66 23.20 -6.95 6.03
CA LEU A 66 24.29 -7.88 5.75
C LEU A 66 24.34 -8.34 4.30
N SER A 67 23.24 -8.22 3.53
CA SER A 67 23.12 -8.78 2.18
C SER A 67 22.71 -7.80 1.11
N GLY A 68 22.38 -6.54 1.46
CA GLY A 68 21.89 -5.59 0.47
C GLY A 68 21.77 -4.16 0.98
N LEU A 69 21.51 -3.28 0.04
CA LEU A 69 21.31 -1.85 0.26
C LEU A 69 19.86 -1.51 -0.02
N TYR A 70 19.27 -0.69 0.83
CA TYR A 70 17.89 -0.24 0.75
C TYR A 70 17.79 1.26 0.92
N TYR A 71 16.72 1.88 0.42
CA TYR A 71 16.37 3.26 0.73
C TYR A 71 14.90 3.39 1.10
N PHE A 72 14.60 4.37 1.92
CA PHE A 72 13.26 4.65 2.45
C PHE A 72 12.84 6.07 2.05
N ASP A 73 11.71 6.18 1.37
CA ASP A 73 11.17 7.44 0.84
C ASP A 73 10.18 8.13 1.80
N ASN A 74 10.26 7.84 3.09
CA ASN A 74 9.33 8.18 4.16
C ASN A 74 8.02 7.36 4.18
N TYR A 75 7.79 6.47 3.21
CA TYR A 75 6.60 5.64 3.14
C TYR A 75 6.90 4.18 2.83
N ASN A 76 7.77 3.92 1.87
CA ASN A 76 8.11 2.58 1.40
C ASN A 76 9.61 2.35 1.41
N PHE A 77 9.98 1.09 1.59
CA PHE A 77 11.35 0.63 1.45
C PHE A 77 11.56 0.02 0.07
N TYR A 78 12.66 0.37 -0.54
CA TYR A 78 13.07 -0.12 -1.85
C TYR A 78 14.45 -0.74 -1.77
N GLU A 79 14.64 -1.89 -2.40
CA GLU A 79 15.95 -2.51 -2.56
C GLU A 79 16.73 -1.80 -3.68
N TYR A 80 17.94 -1.34 -3.36
CA TYR A 80 18.87 -0.79 -4.35
C TYR A 80 19.80 -1.89 -4.86
N ARG A 81 19.59 -2.29 -6.11
CA ARG A 81 20.36 -3.37 -6.74
C ARG A 81 21.48 -2.80 -7.61
N ASN A 82 22.71 -2.97 -7.18
CA ASN A 82 23.88 -2.68 -7.99
C ASN A 82 24.90 -3.82 -7.88
N SER A 83 25.19 -4.48 -8.99
CA SER A 83 26.06 -5.66 -9.04
C SER A 83 27.56 -5.34 -8.91
N TYR A 84 27.91 -4.06 -8.87
CA TYR A 84 29.32 -3.62 -8.82
C TYR A 84 29.79 -3.23 -7.40
N VAL A 85 28.89 -3.18 -6.42
CA VAL A 85 29.26 -3.06 -5.01
C VAL A 85 30.04 -4.31 -4.59
N LEU A 86 31.12 -4.14 -3.81
CA LEU A 86 31.91 -5.27 -3.29
C LEU A 86 30.98 -6.31 -2.66
N ASN A 87 31.05 -7.54 -3.16
CA ASN A 87 30.20 -8.65 -2.72
C ASN A 87 30.66 -9.16 -1.33
N SER A 88 30.44 -8.33 -0.31
CA SER A 88 30.88 -8.51 1.06
C SER A 88 29.84 -7.88 2.01
N ARG A 89 29.87 -8.33 3.27
CA ARG A 89 28.99 -7.77 4.32
C ARG A 89 29.20 -6.26 4.44
N ILE A 90 28.15 -5.48 4.34
CA ILE A 90 28.17 -4.05 4.59
C ILE A 90 28.19 -3.81 6.11
N ILE A 91 29.09 -2.96 6.57
CA ILE A 91 29.29 -2.63 7.99
C ILE A 91 28.88 -1.21 8.27
N SER A 92 29.31 -0.28 7.43
CA SER A 92 29.12 1.15 7.60
C SER A 92 28.73 1.81 6.28
N MET A 93 28.09 2.97 6.36
CA MET A 93 27.65 3.72 5.21
C MET A 93 27.60 5.20 5.54
N LYS A 94 27.93 6.06 4.56
CA LYS A 94 27.82 7.52 4.68
C LYS A 94 27.45 8.14 3.36
N CYS A 95 26.43 8.99 3.37
CA CYS A 95 26.04 9.84 2.26
C CYS A 95 26.88 11.13 2.30
N VAL A 96 27.49 11.50 1.19
CA VAL A 96 28.29 12.72 1.06
C VAL A 96 28.01 13.35 -0.31
N GLY A 97 27.28 14.43 -0.34
CA GLY A 97 26.80 15.01 -1.58
C GLY A 97 26.01 13.98 -2.42
N ASP A 98 26.33 13.88 -3.69
CA ASP A 98 25.73 12.90 -4.61
C ASP A 98 26.38 11.50 -4.52
N SER A 99 27.24 11.23 -3.55
CA SER A 99 28.00 9.98 -3.43
C SER A 99 27.62 9.21 -2.16
N LEU A 100 27.40 7.90 -2.31
CA LEU A 100 27.17 6.96 -1.22
C LEU A 100 28.42 6.13 -1.00
N TYR A 101 29.05 6.31 0.15
CA TYR A 101 30.20 5.55 0.61
C TYR A 101 29.74 4.33 1.39
N ILE A 102 30.17 3.15 1.01
CA ILE A 102 29.76 1.87 1.60
C ILE A 102 30.99 1.11 2.08
N GLY A 103 31.11 1.01 3.39
CA GLY A 103 32.16 0.24 4.05
C GLY A 103 31.76 -1.21 4.20
N THR A 104 32.62 -2.12 3.75
CA THR A 104 32.42 -3.56 3.79
C THR A 104 33.54 -4.28 4.54
N MET A 105 33.35 -5.59 4.76
CA MET A 105 34.41 -6.46 5.31
C MET A 105 35.66 -6.52 4.42
N SER A 106 35.57 -6.15 3.16
CA SER A 106 36.65 -6.35 2.16
C SER A 106 37.05 -5.05 1.43
N GLY A 107 36.62 -3.88 1.86
CA GLY A 107 36.98 -2.60 1.29
C GLY A 107 35.84 -1.60 1.24
N LEU A 108 36.09 -0.49 0.56
CA LEU A 108 35.19 0.65 0.36
C LEU A 108 34.62 0.62 -1.06
N SER A 109 33.29 0.71 -1.19
CA SER A 109 32.60 0.99 -2.45
C SER A 109 32.01 2.37 -2.40
N ILE A 110 32.20 3.16 -3.45
CA ILE A 110 31.65 4.51 -3.59
C ILE A 110 30.70 4.50 -4.79
N ILE A 111 29.43 4.79 -4.55
CA ILE A 111 28.40 4.88 -5.58
C ILE A 111 28.11 6.35 -5.85
N ASP A 112 28.24 6.77 -7.09
CA ASP A 112 27.67 8.02 -7.57
C ASP A 112 26.17 7.81 -7.81
N LEU A 113 25.33 8.45 -7.02
CA LEU A 113 23.86 8.23 -7.03
C LEU A 113 23.20 8.72 -8.33
N LYS A 114 23.83 9.68 -9.04
CA LYS A 114 23.32 10.22 -10.31
C LYS A 114 23.64 9.32 -11.51
N SER A 115 24.85 8.82 -11.57
CA SER A 115 25.28 7.97 -12.69
C SER A 115 25.13 6.49 -12.44
N GLY A 116 25.00 6.06 -11.17
CA GLY A 116 25.03 4.66 -10.74
C GLY A 116 26.42 4.00 -10.88
N ILE A 117 27.46 4.79 -11.15
CA ILE A 117 28.84 4.29 -11.30
C ILE A 117 29.40 3.95 -9.93
N VAL A 118 30.01 2.77 -9.81
CA VAL A 118 30.66 2.30 -8.58
C VAL A 118 32.17 2.32 -8.76
N SER A 119 32.88 2.89 -7.79
CA SER A 119 34.33 2.79 -7.65
C SER A 119 34.66 2.09 -6.35
N ASN A 120 35.63 1.16 -6.39
CA ASN A 120 36.07 0.41 -5.23
C ASN A 120 37.49 0.85 -4.81
N LYS A 121 37.64 1.09 -3.50
CA LYS A 121 38.86 1.59 -2.86
C LYS A 121 39.22 0.73 -1.64
N LEU A 122 40.41 0.92 -1.07
CA LEU A 122 40.86 0.25 0.15
C LEU A 122 40.55 -1.26 0.15
N ILE A 123 40.81 -1.94 -0.99
CA ILE A 123 40.50 -3.37 -1.14
C ILE A 123 41.30 -4.18 -0.12
N ASN A 124 40.65 -5.15 0.52
CA ASN A 124 41.11 -6.00 1.62
C ASN A 124 41.16 -5.35 3.01
N ASN A 125 40.78 -4.09 3.16
CA ASN A 125 40.61 -3.46 4.47
C ASN A 125 39.17 -3.57 4.95
N LYS A 126 38.96 -3.99 6.19
CA LYS A 126 37.67 -3.92 6.83
C LYS A 126 37.36 -2.47 7.21
N ILE A 127 36.25 -1.94 6.72
CA ILE A 127 35.82 -0.56 6.98
C ILE A 127 34.79 -0.56 8.13
N ASN A 128 35.18 -0.03 9.29
CA ASN A 128 34.31 -0.03 10.49
C ASN A 128 33.36 1.18 10.48
N VAL A 129 33.86 2.37 10.14
CA VAL A 129 33.11 3.64 10.20
C VAL A 129 33.55 4.59 9.10
N ILE A 130 32.64 5.44 8.64
CA ILE A 130 32.88 6.48 7.64
C ILE A 130 32.21 7.75 8.14
N VAL A 131 32.96 8.86 8.22
CA VAL A 131 32.42 10.17 8.64
C VAL A 131 33.00 11.30 7.80
N MET A 132 32.32 12.45 7.82
CA MET A 132 32.88 13.70 7.35
C MET A 132 33.77 14.28 8.46
N GLY A 133 34.99 14.66 8.13
CA GLY A 133 35.96 15.17 9.06
C GLY A 133 36.54 16.53 8.67
N PHE A 134 37.79 16.75 8.93
CA PHE A 134 38.51 18.01 8.70
C PHE A 134 38.35 18.52 7.25
N ASP A 135 38.09 19.81 7.09
CA ASP A 135 37.99 20.49 5.78
C ASP A 135 36.99 19.81 4.81
N ASN A 136 35.89 19.24 5.33
CA ASN A 136 34.92 18.43 4.57
C ASN A 136 35.52 17.18 3.90
N ASN A 137 36.65 16.68 4.39
CA ASN A 137 37.22 15.43 3.92
C ASN A 137 36.55 14.22 4.52
N VAL A 138 36.53 13.09 3.78
CA VAL A 138 36.02 11.83 4.29
C VAL A 138 37.10 11.10 5.10
N LEU A 139 36.81 10.82 6.36
CA LEU A 139 37.60 10.00 7.26
C LEU A 139 37.04 8.58 7.34
N ILE A 140 37.90 7.59 7.34
CA ILE A 140 37.56 6.17 7.35
C ILE A 140 38.29 5.46 8.45
N GLY A 141 37.56 4.91 9.41
CA GLY A 141 38.09 4.03 10.44
C GLY A 141 38.14 2.57 9.98
N THR A 142 39.28 1.96 10.11
CA THR A 142 39.55 0.56 9.73
C THR A 142 40.21 -0.23 10.84
N ASP A 143 40.36 -1.56 10.66
CA ASP A 143 41.15 -2.39 11.55
C ASP A 143 42.66 -2.09 11.48
N GLU A 144 43.12 -1.38 10.45
CA GLU A 144 44.52 -0.99 10.27
C GLU A 144 44.83 0.44 10.72
N GLY A 145 43.83 1.26 11.01
CA GLY A 145 43.95 2.64 11.45
C GLY A 145 42.96 3.60 10.81
N LEU A 146 43.27 4.88 10.96
CA LEU A 146 42.48 5.98 10.37
C LEU A 146 43.03 6.32 8.98
N PHE A 147 42.12 6.36 7.99
CA PHE A 147 42.40 6.78 6.62
C PHE A 147 41.70 8.09 6.31
N ALA A 148 42.36 8.95 5.53
CA ALA A 148 41.80 10.19 5.00
C ALA A 148 41.95 10.25 3.48
N LEU A 149 41.06 10.97 2.80
CA LEU A 149 41.15 11.20 1.36
C LEU A 149 42.32 12.11 1.03
N ASP A 150 43.27 11.64 0.22
CA ASP A 150 44.33 12.45 -0.36
C ASP A 150 43.87 13.00 -1.72
N GLU A 151 43.43 14.26 -1.74
CA GLU A 151 42.93 14.90 -2.96
C GLU A 151 43.92 14.85 -4.13
N LYS A 152 45.24 14.92 -3.84
CA LYS A 152 46.30 14.91 -4.89
C LYS A 152 46.39 13.54 -5.57
N LYS A 153 46.14 12.48 -4.84
CA LYS A 153 46.17 11.10 -5.36
C LYS A 153 44.79 10.61 -5.80
N ASN A 154 43.72 11.30 -5.39
CA ASN A 154 42.34 10.85 -5.54
C ASN A 154 42.16 9.43 -4.98
N ASP A 155 42.80 9.17 -3.82
CA ASP A 155 42.75 7.89 -3.13
C ASP A 155 42.92 8.10 -1.62
N PHE A 156 42.57 7.06 -0.83
CA PHE A 156 42.68 7.12 0.64
C PHE A 156 44.10 6.73 1.08
N SER A 157 44.63 7.45 2.02
CA SER A 157 45.92 7.18 2.63
C SER A 157 45.81 7.08 4.15
N LEU A 158 46.61 6.18 4.76
CA LEU A 158 46.67 6.01 6.23
C LEU A 158 47.20 7.31 6.85
N VAL A 159 46.49 7.76 7.90
CA VAL A 159 46.99 8.89 8.73
C VAL A 159 48.11 8.34 9.63
N GLU A 160 49.37 8.74 9.32
CA GLU A 160 50.57 8.14 9.93
C GLU A 160 50.64 8.25 11.45
N CYS A 161 49.96 9.23 12.05
CA CYS A 161 49.90 9.39 13.51
C CYS A 161 48.92 8.42 14.19
N PHE A 162 48.10 7.70 13.42
CA PHE A 162 47.07 6.84 14.03
C PHE A 162 46.95 5.46 13.37
N PRO A 163 47.91 4.54 13.62
CA PRO A 163 47.86 3.18 13.08
C PRO A 163 47.09 2.17 13.95
N LEU A 164 46.21 2.62 14.86
CA LEU A 164 45.42 1.75 15.75
C LEU A 164 44.05 1.46 15.16
N PRO A 165 43.49 0.26 15.38
CA PRO A 165 42.13 -0.05 14.92
C PRO A 165 41.11 0.96 15.43
N VAL A 166 40.32 1.53 14.50
CA VAL A 166 39.28 2.52 14.79
C VAL A 166 37.94 1.85 14.62
N ASN A 167 37.09 1.83 15.68
CA ASN A 167 35.77 1.23 15.69
C ASN A 167 34.68 2.24 15.36
N ASP A 168 34.80 3.49 15.90
CA ASP A 168 33.84 4.57 15.67
C ASP A 168 34.55 5.93 15.69
N ILE A 169 33.96 6.95 15.04
CA ILE A 169 34.50 8.30 14.92
C ILE A 169 33.37 9.31 15.10
N ILE A 170 33.62 10.33 15.93
CA ILE A 170 32.80 11.54 15.95
C ILE A 170 33.67 12.74 15.61
N PHE A 171 33.23 13.53 14.63
CA PHE A 171 33.83 14.81 14.28
C PHE A 171 33.06 15.94 14.97
N CYS A 172 33.81 16.84 15.63
CA CYS A 172 33.30 18.04 16.29
C CYS A 172 33.63 19.27 15.44
N PRO A 173 32.66 19.84 14.69
CA PRO A 173 32.90 20.95 13.77
C PRO A 173 33.37 22.22 14.47
N ASP A 174 32.88 22.50 15.71
CA ASP A 174 33.12 23.75 16.44
C ASP A 174 34.59 23.95 16.79
N ASN A 175 35.28 22.88 17.18
CA ASN A 175 36.68 22.90 17.54
C ASN A 175 37.60 22.18 16.56
N GLN A 176 37.05 21.76 15.40
CA GLN A 176 37.78 21.03 14.37
C GLN A 176 38.58 19.86 14.93
N SER A 177 37.91 18.96 15.65
CA SER A 177 38.55 17.81 16.31
C SER A 177 37.78 16.53 16.07
N CYS A 178 38.43 15.39 16.30
CA CYS A 178 37.80 14.08 16.21
C CYS A 178 37.97 13.30 17.51
N TRP A 179 36.94 12.61 17.92
CA TRP A 179 36.98 11.58 18.96
C TRP A 179 36.94 10.21 18.29
N LEU A 180 37.84 9.31 18.64
CA LEU A 180 38.01 7.99 18.06
C LEU A 180 37.79 6.91 19.13
N ALA A 181 36.84 6.00 18.86
CA ALA A 181 36.69 4.77 19.65
C ALA A 181 37.67 3.71 19.12
N THR A 182 38.49 3.15 19.98
CA THR A 182 39.55 2.21 19.60
C THR A 182 39.49 0.91 20.41
N ASN A 183 40.31 -0.07 20.05
CA ASN A 183 40.47 -1.27 20.87
C ASN A 183 41.31 -1.04 22.15
N ASP A 184 41.88 0.15 22.29
CA ASP A 184 42.73 0.53 23.44
C ASP A 184 42.29 1.88 24.01
N GLY A 185 41.01 2.03 24.33
CA GLY A 185 40.44 3.25 24.89
C GLY A 185 39.91 4.22 23.84
N VAL A 186 39.89 5.49 24.19
CA VAL A 186 39.41 6.61 23.37
C VAL A 186 40.59 7.52 23.03
N SER A 187 40.61 7.99 21.77
CA SER A 187 41.62 8.96 21.33
C SER A 187 40.98 10.24 20.83
N PHE A 188 41.49 11.36 21.29
CA PHE A 188 41.15 12.71 20.78
C PHE A 188 42.22 13.14 19.78
N VAL A 189 41.79 13.58 18.62
CA VAL A 189 42.64 14.04 17.51
C VAL A 189 42.21 15.44 17.10
N ASP A 190 43.10 16.42 17.20
CA ASP A 190 42.85 17.78 16.76
C ASP A 190 43.18 18.01 15.28
N SER A 191 42.95 19.25 14.78
CA SER A 191 43.17 19.62 13.38
C SER A 191 44.63 19.49 12.94
N ASP A 192 45.60 19.54 13.88
CA ASP A 192 47.02 19.36 13.62
C ASP A 192 47.45 17.89 13.71
N TYR A 193 46.48 16.97 13.86
CA TYR A 193 46.69 15.52 14.06
C TYR A 193 47.48 15.18 15.35
N SER A 194 47.43 16.06 16.37
CA SER A 194 47.94 15.72 17.71
C SER A 194 46.99 14.74 18.39
N VAL A 195 47.49 13.71 19.01
CA VAL A 195 46.70 12.63 19.61
C VAL A 195 46.81 12.67 21.16
N SER A 196 45.65 12.67 21.83
CA SER A 196 45.56 12.47 23.27
C SER A 196 44.70 11.21 23.54
N ASN A 197 45.15 10.32 24.41
CA ASN A 197 44.50 9.02 24.67
C ASN A 197 43.91 9.03 26.09
N PHE A 198 42.74 8.43 26.22
CA PHE A 198 42.00 8.30 27.47
C PHE A 198 41.65 6.84 27.76
N GLY A 199 42.01 6.36 28.93
CA GLY A 199 41.69 5.01 29.37
C GLY A 199 42.34 3.89 28.59
N THR A 200 41.93 2.65 28.83
CA THR A 200 42.35 1.44 28.14
C THR A 200 41.15 0.51 28.00
N GLY A 201 41.21 -0.42 27.07
CA GLY A 201 40.14 -1.38 26.78
C GLY A 201 39.32 -1.05 25.53
N LYS A 202 38.62 -2.02 25.06
CA LYS A 202 37.84 -1.91 23.81
C LYS A 202 36.66 -0.98 23.96
N VAL A 203 36.59 0.01 23.09
CA VAL A 203 35.44 0.91 22.91
C VAL A 203 34.79 0.66 21.53
N ASN A 204 33.47 0.42 21.52
CA ASN A 204 32.73 0.10 20.30
C ASN A 204 32.17 1.36 19.62
N ALA A 205 31.66 2.32 20.41
CA ALA A 205 30.97 3.53 19.96
C ALA A 205 31.31 4.70 20.86
N ILE A 206 31.13 5.92 20.36
CA ILE A 206 31.41 7.16 21.11
C ILE A 206 30.33 8.20 20.83
N ALA A 207 29.97 8.99 21.86
CA ALA A 207 29.06 10.12 21.75
C ALA A 207 29.67 11.35 22.43
N TYR A 208 29.76 12.45 21.71
CA TYR A 208 30.20 13.75 22.22
C TYR A 208 28.97 14.61 22.46
N VAL A 209 28.74 15.01 23.69
CA VAL A 209 27.65 15.91 24.07
C VAL A 209 28.18 17.35 24.15
N ASP A 210 29.23 17.56 24.95
CA ASP A 210 29.93 18.83 25.10
C ASP A 210 31.38 18.56 25.57
N ASP A 211 32.15 19.65 25.87
CA ASP A 211 33.54 19.55 26.28
C ASP A 211 33.75 18.91 27.66
N GLU A 212 32.71 18.71 28.44
CA GLU A 212 32.77 18.06 29.77
C GLU A 212 32.15 16.62 29.73
N HIS A 213 31.30 16.32 28.70
CA HIS A 213 30.55 15.08 28.66
C HIS A 213 30.81 14.33 27.35
N VAL A 214 31.67 13.32 27.41
CA VAL A 214 31.93 12.35 26.31
C VAL A 214 31.64 10.95 26.84
N TYR A 215 30.74 10.23 26.15
CA TYR A 215 30.29 8.89 26.54
C TYR A 215 30.78 7.85 25.56
N CYS A 216 31.09 6.66 26.04
CA CYS A 216 31.67 5.58 25.26
C CYS A 216 30.95 4.27 25.53
N GLY A 217 30.56 3.59 24.49
CA GLY A 217 30.02 2.23 24.56
C GLY A 217 31.13 1.18 24.54
N SER A 218 31.10 0.27 25.48
CA SER A 218 32.09 -0.81 25.58
C SER A 218 31.41 -2.18 25.81
N PRO A 219 32.10 -3.31 25.60
CA PRO A 219 31.61 -4.62 26.01
C PRO A 219 31.31 -4.75 27.52
N ASP A 220 31.92 -3.89 28.32
CA ASP A 220 31.78 -3.87 29.80
C ASP A 220 30.76 -2.83 30.30
N GLY A 221 30.02 -2.17 29.40
CA GLY A 221 29.01 -1.18 29.74
C GLY A 221 29.23 0.20 29.13
N LEU A 222 28.48 1.17 29.62
CA LEU A 222 28.64 2.60 29.29
C LEU A 222 29.75 3.21 30.13
N LEU A 223 30.63 3.96 29.46
CA LEU A 223 31.75 4.67 30.11
C LEU A 223 31.65 6.16 29.80
N SER A 224 32.11 7.01 30.69
CA SER A 224 32.35 8.45 30.47
C SER A 224 33.85 8.78 30.54
N VAL A 225 34.28 9.74 29.74
CA VAL A 225 35.67 10.23 29.79
C VAL A 225 35.86 11.11 31.03
N ASP A 226 36.85 10.75 31.84
CA ASP A 226 37.26 11.59 32.98
C ASP A 226 38.47 12.44 32.54
N PHE A 227 38.23 13.68 32.29
CA PHE A 227 39.27 14.63 31.84
C PHE A 227 40.31 14.96 32.92
N VAL A 228 39.96 14.71 34.20
CA VAL A 228 40.89 14.99 35.33
C VAL A 228 41.87 13.85 35.51
N SER A 229 41.40 12.61 35.49
CA SER A 229 42.29 11.44 35.61
C SER A 229 42.88 10.97 34.30
N GLY A 230 42.34 11.41 33.15
CA GLY A 230 42.74 10.89 31.83
C GLY A 230 42.24 9.46 31.61
N GLY A 231 41.26 8.99 32.38
CA GLY A 231 40.74 7.64 32.33
C GLY A 231 39.32 7.56 31.81
N LEU A 232 38.75 6.36 31.90
CA LEU A 232 37.34 6.08 31.61
C LEU A 232 36.64 5.65 32.91
N THR A 233 35.55 6.32 33.25
CA THR A 233 34.70 5.99 34.40
C THR A 233 33.42 5.29 33.96
N ARG A 234 33.00 4.28 34.75
CA ARG A 234 31.80 3.52 34.42
C ARG A 234 30.53 4.26 34.83
N VAL A 235 29.57 4.31 33.92
CA VAL A 235 28.20 4.78 34.13
C VAL A 235 27.29 3.57 34.35
N LEU A 236 26.55 3.54 35.45
CA LEU A 236 25.68 2.42 35.80
C LEU A 236 24.34 2.56 35.05
N LEU A 237 23.99 1.59 34.20
CA LEU A 237 22.73 1.54 33.47
C LEU A 237 21.65 0.65 34.13
N ASN A 238 21.93 0.11 35.32
CA ASN A 238 21.01 -0.74 36.06
C ASN A 238 20.42 -0.04 37.26
N ASP A 239 19.11 -0.18 37.44
CA ASP A 239 18.40 0.22 38.64
C ASP A 239 19.01 -0.48 39.88
N LYS A 240 19.18 0.24 40.98
CA LYS A 240 19.82 -0.17 42.23
C LYS A 240 19.27 -1.44 42.92
N VAL A 241 18.41 -2.23 42.27
CA VAL A 241 17.65 -3.33 42.86
C VAL A 241 18.09 -4.72 42.43
N SER A 242 18.88 -4.87 41.37
CA SER A 242 19.30 -6.18 40.86
C SER A 242 20.76 -6.50 41.20
N TYR A 243 20.97 -7.30 42.21
CA TYR A 243 22.30 -7.69 42.75
C TYR A 243 23.10 -8.66 41.83
N MET A 244 22.68 -8.96 40.60
CA MET A 244 23.29 -10.01 39.75
C MET A 244 23.32 -9.74 38.23
N SER A 245 23.13 -8.52 37.77
CA SER A 245 23.27 -8.28 36.31
C SER A 245 24.66 -7.74 35.97
N LEU A 246 25.36 -8.43 35.07
CA LEU A 246 26.48 -7.85 34.34
C LEU A 246 25.98 -6.59 33.61
N GLU A 247 26.81 -5.55 33.57
CA GLU A 247 26.52 -4.38 32.76
C GLU A 247 26.32 -4.79 31.31
N PRO A 248 25.38 -4.16 30.57
CA PRO A 248 25.07 -4.53 29.20
C PRO A 248 26.23 -4.21 28.26
N ASP A 249 26.54 -5.13 27.33
CA ASP A 249 27.47 -4.88 26.21
C ASP A 249 26.88 -3.78 25.32
N VAL A 250 27.51 -2.60 25.27
CA VAL A 250 27.03 -1.44 24.53
C VAL A 250 27.56 -1.47 23.11
N THR A 251 26.64 -1.44 22.14
CA THR A 251 26.93 -1.51 20.71
C THR A 251 27.04 -0.15 20.05
N ASP A 252 26.16 0.80 20.46
CA ASP A 252 26.10 2.14 19.88
C ASP A 252 25.62 3.17 20.92
N VAL A 253 26.07 4.44 20.79
CA VAL A 253 25.68 5.55 21.68
C VAL A 253 25.47 6.79 20.81
N VAL A 254 24.31 7.47 20.98
CA VAL A 254 23.97 8.67 20.21
C VAL A 254 23.38 9.73 21.14
N VAL A 255 23.71 10.99 20.90
CA VAL A 255 23.12 12.13 21.63
C VAL A 255 21.65 12.24 21.25
N PHE A 256 20.78 12.27 22.25
CA PHE A 256 19.34 12.36 22.10
C PHE A 256 18.84 13.81 22.19
N ASP A 257 19.28 14.51 23.21
CA ASP A 257 19.07 15.94 23.46
C ASP A 257 20.29 16.47 24.24
N ASN A 258 20.35 17.75 24.52
CA ASN A 258 21.47 18.36 25.25
C ASN A 258 21.76 17.67 26.61
N ASP A 259 20.70 17.08 27.21
CA ASP A 259 20.76 16.49 28.54
C ASP A 259 20.66 14.95 28.51
N GLU A 260 20.53 14.32 27.35
CA GLU A 260 20.23 12.91 27.26
C GLU A 260 20.95 12.18 26.12
N ILE A 261 21.27 10.92 26.37
CA ILE A 261 21.83 10.02 25.37
C ILE A 261 21.01 8.74 25.22
N LEU A 262 20.98 8.18 24.01
CA LEU A 262 20.47 6.84 23.74
C LEU A 262 21.64 5.85 23.70
N VAL A 263 21.47 4.72 24.38
CA VAL A 263 22.47 3.66 24.51
C VAL A 263 21.89 2.36 23.99
N GLY A 264 22.38 1.88 22.87
CA GLY A 264 22.01 0.61 22.26
C GLY A 264 22.86 -0.53 22.80
N THR A 265 22.25 -1.70 23.04
CA THR A 265 22.96 -2.82 23.67
C THR A 265 22.82 -4.12 22.88
N ASN A 266 23.71 -5.06 23.13
CA ASN A 266 23.75 -6.39 22.56
C ASN A 266 22.91 -7.35 23.42
N GLY A 267 21.57 -7.28 23.26
CA GLY A 267 20.64 -8.20 23.90
C GLY A 267 19.98 -7.71 25.19
N ASN A 268 20.19 -6.44 25.58
CA ASN A 268 19.55 -5.81 26.74
C ASN A 268 18.62 -4.66 26.35
N GLY A 269 18.34 -4.46 25.06
CA GLY A 269 17.46 -3.41 24.58
C GLY A 269 18.12 -2.03 24.48
N LEU A 270 17.31 -0.97 24.57
CA LEU A 270 17.71 0.42 24.43
C LEU A 270 17.54 1.14 25.76
N TYR A 271 18.55 1.91 26.15
CA TYR A 271 18.49 2.79 27.32
C TYR A 271 18.48 4.25 26.87
N ARG A 272 17.67 5.07 27.53
CA ARG A 272 17.70 6.53 27.48
C ARG A 272 18.22 7.01 28.85
N TYR A 273 19.34 7.68 28.85
CA TYR A 273 20.04 8.11 30.04
C TYR A 273 20.10 9.64 30.11
N ASN A 274 19.56 10.23 31.17
CA ASN A 274 19.68 11.64 31.43
C ASN A 274 21.00 11.92 32.19
N ILE A 275 21.83 12.80 31.63
CA ILE A 275 23.21 13.06 32.08
C ILE A 275 23.25 13.74 33.44
N TYR A 276 22.33 14.69 33.68
CA TYR A 276 22.33 15.49 34.90
C TYR A 276 21.49 14.89 36.03
N GLU A 277 20.35 14.28 35.68
CA GLU A 277 19.47 13.66 36.66
C GLU A 277 19.86 12.23 36.99
N GLU A 278 20.78 11.64 36.22
CA GLU A 278 21.18 10.23 36.29
C GLU A 278 19.97 9.25 36.23
N THR A 279 18.89 9.68 35.57
CA THR A 279 17.69 8.88 35.41
C THR A 279 17.79 8.00 34.15
N ILE A 280 17.15 6.81 34.18
CA ILE A 280 17.25 5.80 33.14
C ILE A 280 15.85 5.38 32.73
N LEU A 281 15.56 5.42 31.44
CA LEU A 281 14.41 4.77 30.82
C LEU A 281 14.91 3.58 30.01
N HIS A 282 14.25 2.43 30.15
CA HIS A 282 14.67 1.19 29.53
C HIS A 282 13.58 0.63 28.60
N TYR A 283 13.89 0.48 27.33
CA TYR A 283 13.01 -0.04 26.29
C TYR A 283 13.44 -1.43 25.90
N THR A 284 12.51 -2.40 25.98
CA THR A 284 12.76 -3.80 25.63
C THR A 284 11.68 -4.35 24.69
N LYS A 285 11.95 -5.50 24.11
CA LYS A 285 11.01 -6.24 23.26
C LYS A 285 9.70 -6.59 23.98
N TYR A 286 9.77 -6.82 25.29
CA TYR A 286 8.64 -7.19 26.14
C TYR A 286 8.12 -6.02 26.98
N GLY A 287 8.56 -4.82 26.72
CA GLY A 287 8.08 -3.59 27.35
C GLY A 287 6.60 -3.34 27.08
N ASP A 288 6.07 -2.28 27.65
CA ASP A 288 4.65 -1.88 27.45
C ASP A 288 4.33 -1.81 25.97
N LYS A 289 3.16 -2.34 25.56
CA LYS A 289 2.83 -2.58 24.14
C LYS A 289 2.96 -1.36 23.22
N ASN A 290 2.93 -0.16 23.77
CA ASN A 290 3.08 1.08 23.02
C ASN A 290 4.53 1.60 22.92
N ASN A 291 5.43 1.15 23.81
CA ASN A 291 6.81 1.63 23.92
C ASN A 291 7.83 0.48 23.81
N SER A 292 7.51 -0.62 23.13
CA SER A 292 8.43 -1.74 22.97
C SER A 292 9.13 -1.70 21.61
N ILE A 293 10.41 -2.04 21.61
CA ILE A 293 11.24 -2.23 20.41
C ILE A 293 11.00 -3.61 19.79
N SER A 294 11.41 -3.80 18.52
CA SER A 294 11.21 -5.06 17.81
C SER A 294 12.09 -6.20 18.32
N ASP A 295 13.28 -5.88 18.85
CA ASP A 295 14.23 -6.83 19.46
C ASP A 295 15.17 -6.14 20.42
N ASP A 296 15.74 -6.89 21.38
CA ASP A 296 16.67 -6.38 22.40
C ASP A 296 18.12 -6.28 21.90
N TYR A 297 18.42 -6.80 20.73
CA TYR A 297 19.71 -6.67 20.04
C TYR A 297 19.72 -5.41 19.18
N ILE A 298 20.35 -4.34 19.64
CA ILE A 298 20.48 -3.08 18.93
C ILE A 298 21.78 -3.08 18.13
N ASN A 299 21.71 -2.79 16.82
CA ASN A 299 22.89 -2.78 15.96
C ASN A 299 23.42 -1.37 15.69
N LYS A 300 22.51 -0.40 15.39
CA LYS A 300 22.88 0.99 15.11
C LYS A 300 21.75 1.94 15.48
N LEU A 301 22.14 3.11 15.94
CA LEU A 301 21.28 4.26 16.24
C LEU A 301 21.61 5.39 15.26
N PHE A 302 20.62 6.14 14.81
CA PHE A 302 20.81 7.25 13.90
C PHE A 302 19.74 8.33 14.12
N LEU A 303 20.15 9.59 14.17
CA LEU A 303 19.26 10.74 14.19
C LEU A 303 19.17 11.34 12.79
N ASP A 304 17.97 11.39 12.22
CA ASP A 304 17.77 12.06 10.95
C ASP A 304 17.56 13.58 11.10
N ASP A 305 17.68 14.33 10.00
CA ASP A 305 17.45 15.78 9.96
C ASP A 305 16.04 16.17 10.41
N GLY A 306 15.14 15.23 10.45
CA GLY A 306 13.77 15.35 10.88
C GLY A 306 13.57 15.19 12.38
N GLY A 307 14.62 14.94 13.14
CA GLY A 307 14.54 14.70 14.59
C GLY A 307 13.95 13.32 14.94
N ARG A 308 13.92 12.36 14.00
CA ARG A 308 13.56 10.98 14.30
C ARG A 308 14.81 10.18 14.62
N PHE A 309 14.76 9.45 15.73
CA PHE A 309 15.81 8.49 16.10
C PHE A 309 15.49 7.12 15.53
N TRP A 310 16.31 6.67 14.61
CA TRP A 310 16.21 5.35 14.01
C TRP A 310 16.95 4.34 14.85
N ILE A 311 16.30 3.21 15.13
CA ILE A 311 16.80 2.14 15.99
C ILE A 311 16.82 0.87 15.17
N SER A 312 18.00 0.47 14.74
CA SER A 312 18.22 -0.77 14.01
C SER A 312 18.35 -1.93 15.00
N THR A 313 17.55 -2.96 14.84
CA THR A 313 17.57 -4.17 15.64
C THR A 313 17.84 -5.42 14.78
N SER A 314 18.09 -6.56 15.43
CA SER A 314 18.28 -7.83 14.71
C SER A 314 16.98 -8.38 14.08
N LEU A 315 15.80 -7.88 14.46
CA LEU A 315 14.50 -8.31 13.92
C LEU A 315 13.73 -7.20 13.19
N GLY A 316 14.40 -6.11 12.84
CA GLY A 316 13.77 -5.03 12.10
C GLY A 316 14.25 -3.65 12.52
N ILE A 317 13.54 -2.64 12.04
CA ILE A 317 13.85 -1.24 12.30
C ILE A 317 12.71 -0.56 13.05
N ASN A 318 13.04 0.27 14.02
CA ASN A 318 12.13 1.11 14.75
C ASN A 318 12.57 2.57 14.58
N PHE A 319 11.69 3.49 14.86
CA PHE A 319 12.08 4.87 15.09
C PHE A 319 11.39 5.44 16.32
N MET A 320 12.05 6.36 16.98
CA MET A 320 11.56 7.14 18.10
C MET A 320 11.50 8.61 17.69
N MET A 321 10.41 9.28 18.00
CA MET A 321 10.24 10.70 17.69
C MET A 321 9.54 11.39 18.84
N LYS A 322 9.78 12.70 18.97
CA LYS A 322 9.01 13.56 19.88
C LYS A 322 7.59 13.63 19.38
N GLU A 323 6.67 13.05 20.11
CA GLU A 323 5.27 13.07 19.76
C GLU A 323 4.56 14.17 20.56
N TYR A 324 4.12 15.20 19.87
CA TYR A 324 3.08 16.06 20.40
C TYR A 324 1.76 15.36 20.09
N SER A 325 1.29 14.52 21.00
CA SER A 325 -0.05 13.95 20.87
C SER A 325 -1.07 15.04 21.13
N ASP A 326 -1.74 15.46 20.07
CA ASP A 326 -2.92 16.34 20.17
C ASP A 326 -4.10 15.57 20.81
N PHE A 327 -3.96 14.24 20.95
CA PHE A 327 -4.98 13.33 21.44
C PHE A 327 -4.56 12.65 22.73
N THR A 328 -5.37 12.78 23.77
CA THR A 328 -5.18 12.01 25.00
C THR A 328 -5.94 10.69 24.88
N SER A 329 -5.21 9.59 24.87
CA SER A 329 -5.77 8.23 24.77
C SER A 329 -5.93 7.60 26.16
N ILE A 330 -7.16 7.28 26.52
CA ILE A 330 -7.48 6.58 27.76
C ILE A 330 -7.69 5.10 27.47
N ASN A 331 -6.69 4.29 27.78
CA ASN A 331 -6.77 2.84 27.66
C ASN A 331 -7.60 2.27 28.80
N MET A 332 -8.65 1.52 28.47
CA MET A 332 -9.50 0.88 29.46
C MET A 332 -9.35 -0.66 29.42
N TYR A 333 -9.17 -1.25 30.61
CA TYR A 333 -8.98 -2.70 30.74
C TYR A 333 -9.90 -3.27 31.80
N PHE A 334 -10.50 -4.43 31.50
CA PHE A 334 -11.20 -5.22 32.51
C PHE A 334 -10.22 -6.17 33.21
N ASN A 335 -10.12 -6.04 34.53
CA ASN A 335 -9.20 -6.82 35.38
C ASN A 335 -7.74 -6.84 34.88
N GLY A 336 -7.31 -5.76 34.19
CA GLY A 336 -5.92 -5.61 33.70
C GLY A 336 -5.55 -6.46 32.47
N THR A 337 -6.48 -7.20 31.88
CA THR A 337 -6.15 -8.15 30.79
C THR A 337 -6.90 -7.92 29.48
N HIS A 338 -8.18 -7.54 29.53
CA HIS A 338 -9.00 -7.34 28.31
C HIS A 338 -9.27 -5.87 28.08
N ARG A 339 -9.07 -5.40 26.85
CA ARG A 339 -9.45 -4.05 26.45
C ARG A 339 -10.96 -3.90 26.44
N LEU A 340 -11.46 -2.78 26.92
CA LEU A 340 -12.88 -2.47 26.98
C LEU A 340 -13.30 -1.57 25.82
N PRO A 341 -14.17 -2.03 24.92
CA PRO A 341 -14.85 -1.14 23.98
C PRO A 341 -15.73 -0.14 24.71
N VAL A 342 -15.59 1.14 24.37
CA VAL A 342 -16.43 2.22 24.90
C VAL A 342 -17.56 2.48 23.91
N ARG A 343 -18.80 2.29 24.34
CA ARG A 343 -19.98 2.37 23.47
C ARG A 343 -20.79 3.64 23.62
N CYS A 344 -20.83 4.22 24.81
CA CYS A 344 -21.45 5.50 25.06
C CYS A 344 -20.73 6.25 26.19
N ILE A 345 -20.83 7.56 26.19
CA ILE A 345 -20.16 8.45 27.14
C ILE A 345 -21.16 9.50 27.58
N GLU A 346 -21.36 9.65 28.92
CA GLU A 346 -22.24 10.63 29.47
C GLU A 346 -21.53 11.51 30.50
N LYS A 347 -21.67 12.82 30.40
CA LYS A 347 -21.12 13.77 31.37
C LYS A 347 -22.04 13.89 32.58
N PHE A 348 -21.52 13.63 33.78
CA PHE A 348 -22.22 13.90 35.03
C PHE A 348 -21.87 15.29 35.61
N ASN A 349 -20.59 15.63 35.58
CA ASN A 349 -20.08 16.95 35.98
C ASN A 349 -18.72 17.21 35.33
N ASP A 350 -18.07 18.34 35.62
CA ASP A 350 -16.78 18.71 35.01
C ASP A 350 -15.61 17.78 35.35
N LYS A 351 -15.81 16.81 36.26
CA LYS A 351 -14.77 15.89 36.69
C LYS A 351 -15.10 14.45 36.37
N GLU A 352 -16.36 14.08 36.35
CA GLU A 352 -16.81 12.70 36.31
C GLU A 352 -17.68 12.43 35.10
N PHE A 353 -17.31 11.39 34.37
CA PHE A 353 -17.99 10.91 33.17
C PHE A 353 -18.36 9.44 33.39
N PHE A 354 -19.55 9.08 32.98
CA PHE A 354 -20.00 7.69 32.99
C PHE A 354 -19.76 7.10 31.59
N ILE A 355 -19.12 5.95 31.57
CA ILE A 355 -18.65 5.30 30.35
C ILE A 355 -19.33 3.94 30.22
N GLY A 356 -20.15 3.76 29.19
CA GLY A 356 -20.76 2.47 28.85
C GLY A 356 -19.79 1.58 28.09
N THR A 357 -19.60 0.35 28.57
CA THR A 357 -18.68 -0.62 27.99
C THR A 357 -19.35 -1.99 27.82
N ASP A 358 -18.67 -2.94 27.19
CA ASP A 358 -19.12 -4.32 27.07
C ASP A 358 -19.22 -5.04 28.43
N GLU A 359 -18.49 -4.57 29.45
CA GLU A 359 -18.45 -5.14 30.79
C GLU A 359 -19.19 -4.28 31.82
N GLY A 360 -20.03 -3.34 31.35
CA GLY A 360 -20.86 -2.49 32.20
C GLY A 360 -20.45 -1.03 32.19
N VAL A 361 -20.92 -0.29 33.21
CA VAL A 361 -20.66 1.13 33.35
C VAL A 361 -19.39 1.36 34.18
N MET A 362 -18.50 2.18 33.68
CA MET A 362 -17.31 2.68 34.35
C MET A 362 -17.48 4.17 34.64
N VAL A 363 -16.87 4.66 35.71
CA VAL A 363 -16.86 6.07 36.06
C VAL A 363 -15.45 6.61 35.89
N PHE A 364 -15.26 7.54 34.96
CA PHE A 364 -14.00 8.17 34.62
C PHE A 364 -13.85 9.51 35.34
N ASN A 365 -12.72 9.72 35.98
CA ASN A 365 -12.35 10.99 36.56
C ASN A 365 -11.37 11.73 35.63
N LYS A 366 -11.83 12.82 35.02
CA LYS A 366 -11.05 13.62 34.05
C LYS A 366 -9.76 14.19 34.66
N ARG A 367 -9.79 14.61 35.95
CA ARG A 367 -8.61 15.22 36.59
C ARG A 367 -7.51 14.22 36.94
N GLU A 368 -7.91 13.03 37.35
CA GLU A 368 -6.98 11.98 37.77
C GLU A 368 -6.62 11.04 36.62
N SER A 369 -7.27 11.21 35.46
CA SER A 369 -7.16 10.31 34.32
C SER A 369 -7.36 8.84 34.71
N SER A 370 -8.21 8.59 35.71
CA SER A 370 -8.46 7.27 36.30
C SER A 370 -9.93 6.86 36.12
N TYR A 371 -10.19 5.58 36.14
CA TYR A 371 -11.56 5.06 36.07
C TYR A 371 -11.80 3.97 37.11
N LEU A 372 -13.05 3.88 37.55
CA LEU A 372 -13.54 2.88 38.52
C LEU A 372 -14.75 2.16 37.93
N LYS A 373 -14.98 0.94 38.38
CA LYS A 373 -16.27 0.25 38.12
C LYS A 373 -17.39 0.96 38.87
N LEU A 374 -18.60 0.95 38.34
CA LEU A 374 -19.78 1.53 39.00
C LEU A 374 -20.01 0.95 40.41
N SER A 375 -19.74 -0.35 40.61
CA SER A 375 -19.79 -1.02 41.90
C SER A 375 -18.85 -0.43 42.94
N ASP A 376 -17.60 -0.14 42.52
CA ASP A 376 -16.59 0.44 43.40
C ASP A 376 -16.91 1.92 43.71
N TYR A 377 -17.40 2.66 42.70
CA TYR A 377 -17.86 4.04 42.83
C TYR A 377 -19.00 4.16 43.86
N PHE A 378 -19.94 3.22 43.84
CA PHE A 378 -21.03 3.20 44.82
C PHE A 378 -20.66 2.56 46.15
N ASN A 379 -19.51 1.90 46.21
CA ASN A 379 -19.06 1.13 47.40
C ASN A 379 -20.10 0.10 47.85
N THR A 380 -20.64 -0.70 46.93
CA THR A 380 -21.67 -1.68 47.18
C THR A 380 -21.50 -2.94 46.31
N ASP A 381 -21.56 -4.13 46.95
CA ASP A 381 -21.52 -5.41 46.25
C ASP A 381 -22.90 -5.83 45.69
N ASN A 382 -23.94 -5.07 45.97
CA ASN A 382 -25.34 -5.38 45.69
C ASN A 382 -25.88 -4.77 44.40
N LEU A 383 -25.02 -4.36 43.46
CA LEU A 383 -25.50 -4.01 42.11
C LEU A 383 -26.02 -5.27 41.42
N PRO A 384 -27.21 -5.25 40.80
CA PRO A 384 -27.67 -6.37 40.03
C PRO A 384 -26.63 -6.73 38.95
N PHE A 385 -26.43 -7.99 38.77
CA PHE A 385 -25.49 -8.68 37.86
C PHE A 385 -24.88 -7.80 36.77
N MET A 386 -23.61 -8.09 36.44
CA MET A 386 -22.86 -7.42 35.38
C MET A 386 -23.77 -6.95 34.24
N LEU A 387 -24.07 -5.65 34.20
CA LEU A 387 -24.67 -5.01 33.05
C LEU A 387 -23.69 -5.17 31.87
N MET A 388 -24.01 -6.08 30.96
CA MET A 388 -23.12 -6.33 29.81
C MET A 388 -23.58 -5.53 28.57
N ASN A 389 -22.62 -5.06 27.79
CA ASN A 389 -22.88 -4.31 26.55
C ASN A 389 -23.82 -3.11 26.74
N VAL A 390 -23.36 -2.15 27.52
CA VAL A 390 -24.06 -0.86 27.71
C VAL A 390 -23.88 0.01 26.48
N ASN A 391 -24.95 0.22 25.72
CA ASN A 391 -24.90 0.98 24.47
C ASN A 391 -25.48 2.39 24.58
N ALA A 392 -26.37 2.62 25.54
CA ALA A 392 -27.07 3.88 25.70
C ALA A 392 -27.13 4.33 27.15
N MET A 393 -26.92 5.62 27.40
CA MET A 393 -27.07 6.24 28.72
C MET A 393 -27.64 7.63 28.57
N CYS A 394 -28.36 8.10 29.59
CA CYS A 394 -28.87 9.45 29.67
C CYS A 394 -29.03 9.90 31.11
N PHE A 395 -28.55 11.08 31.48
CA PHE A 395 -28.84 11.72 32.76
C PHE A 395 -30.15 12.50 32.72
N VAL A 396 -30.96 12.32 33.77
CA VAL A 396 -32.17 13.10 34.00
C VAL A 396 -32.00 13.82 35.34
N GLU A 397 -32.27 15.16 35.36
CA GLU A 397 -32.19 16.03 36.55
C GLU A 397 -30.81 15.97 37.27
N ASP A 398 -29.70 15.70 36.57
CA ASP A 398 -28.35 15.55 37.14
C ASP A 398 -28.29 14.58 38.33
N ARG A 399 -29.20 13.62 38.36
CA ARG A 399 -29.34 12.67 39.47
C ARG A 399 -29.59 11.23 39.01
N TYR A 400 -30.44 11.07 38.02
CA TYR A 400 -30.90 9.75 37.59
C TYR A 400 -30.20 9.36 36.31
N LEU A 401 -29.29 8.37 36.35
CA LEU A 401 -28.65 7.81 35.17
C LEU A 401 -29.49 6.65 34.65
N TRP A 402 -30.06 6.83 33.49
CA TRP A 402 -30.72 5.76 32.74
C TRP A 402 -29.72 5.02 31.90
N VAL A 403 -29.74 3.69 31.92
CA VAL A 403 -28.77 2.82 31.26
C VAL A 403 -29.53 1.75 30.47
N GLY A 404 -29.29 1.72 29.16
CA GLY A 404 -29.77 0.71 28.24
C GLY A 404 -28.70 -0.32 27.92
N SER A 405 -28.92 -1.56 28.24
CA SER A 405 -28.05 -2.69 27.94
C SER A 405 -28.59 -3.47 26.73
N ARG A 406 -27.70 -4.16 26.05
CA ARG A 406 -28.09 -5.04 24.95
C ARG A 406 -28.84 -6.27 25.37
N TYR A 407 -28.54 -6.81 26.55
CA TYR A 407 -29.08 -8.11 27.00
C TYR A 407 -29.85 -8.03 28.31
N ASP A 408 -29.54 -7.02 29.13
CA ASP A 408 -30.07 -6.96 30.51
C ASP A 408 -31.24 -5.96 30.66
N GLY A 409 -31.57 -5.21 29.59
CA GLY A 409 -32.71 -4.30 29.58
C GLY A 409 -32.38 -2.87 30.01
N LEU A 410 -33.37 -2.17 30.57
CA LEU A 410 -33.30 -0.78 31.00
C LEU A 410 -33.18 -0.64 32.51
N PHE A 411 -32.22 0.14 32.99
CA PHE A 411 -31.99 0.41 34.40
C PHE A 411 -31.95 1.89 34.70
N CYS A 412 -32.37 2.30 35.89
CA CYS A 412 -32.23 3.64 36.41
C CYS A 412 -31.41 3.62 37.70
N PHE A 413 -30.31 4.35 37.70
CA PHE A 413 -29.42 4.55 38.83
C PHE A 413 -29.64 5.92 39.45
N ASP A 414 -30.06 5.98 40.71
CA ASP A 414 -29.99 7.21 41.50
C ASP A 414 -28.58 7.40 42.03
N VAL A 415 -27.81 8.27 41.40
CA VAL A 415 -26.38 8.49 41.72
C VAL A 415 -26.19 9.08 43.11
N LYS A 416 -27.16 9.87 43.61
CA LYS A 416 -27.11 10.45 45.00
C LYS A 416 -27.43 9.44 46.08
N ASP A 417 -28.52 8.70 45.91
CA ASP A 417 -28.99 7.74 46.93
C ASP A 417 -28.37 6.35 46.73
N LYS A 418 -27.56 6.18 45.67
CA LYS A 418 -26.90 4.92 45.33
C LYS A 418 -27.87 3.74 45.23
N LYS A 419 -29.00 3.96 44.57
CA LYS A 419 -30.07 2.98 44.35
C LYS A 419 -30.19 2.64 42.88
N VAL A 420 -30.59 1.40 42.60
CA VAL A 420 -30.86 0.91 41.26
C VAL A 420 -32.30 0.46 41.17
N THR A 421 -32.98 0.84 40.13
CA THR A 421 -34.32 0.36 39.77
C THR A 421 -34.23 -0.36 38.42
N ASP A 422 -34.69 -1.59 38.39
CA ASP A 422 -34.74 -2.44 37.21
C ASP A 422 -36.07 -2.25 36.51
N PHE A 423 -36.02 -1.87 35.23
CA PHE A 423 -37.18 -1.73 34.34
C PHE A 423 -37.20 -2.83 33.26
N HIS A 424 -36.44 -3.90 33.44
CA HIS A 424 -36.33 -4.99 32.48
C HIS A 424 -37.67 -5.74 32.38
N ASP A 425 -38.25 -5.76 31.18
CA ASP A 425 -39.38 -6.63 30.84
C ASP A 425 -38.80 -7.97 30.34
N LYS A 426 -38.84 -8.99 31.19
CA LYS A 426 -38.27 -10.33 30.93
C LYS A 426 -38.85 -11.04 29.69
N ASP A 427 -39.93 -10.55 29.15
CA ASP A 427 -40.60 -11.09 27.96
C ASP A 427 -40.20 -10.40 26.66
N ARG A 428 -39.32 -9.40 26.71
CA ARG A 428 -38.86 -8.61 25.55
C ARG A 428 -37.36 -8.47 25.56
N ASP A 429 -36.71 -9.15 24.62
CA ASP A 429 -35.28 -9.05 24.35
C ASP A 429 -35.08 -7.90 23.37
N VAL A 430 -34.83 -6.66 23.87
CA VAL A 430 -34.74 -5.42 23.09
C VAL A 430 -33.37 -4.81 23.32
N MET A 431 -32.68 -4.50 22.22
CA MET A 431 -31.40 -3.77 22.27
C MET A 431 -31.60 -2.26 22.23
N PHE A 432 -31.06 -1.57 23.22
CA PHE A 432 -31.09 -0.11 23.27
C PHE A 432 -29.88 0.47 22.53
N TYR A 433 -30.12 1.45 21.68
CA TYR A 433 -29.06 2.16 20.94
C TYR A 433 -28.89 3.59 21.42
N ASP A 434 -30.00 4.28 21.75
CA ASP A 434 -29.93 5.62 22.31
C ASP A 434 -31.11 5.88 23.28
N ILE A 435 -30.90 6.81 24.22
CA ILE A 435 -31.85 7.23 25.25
C ILE A 435 -31.76 8.75 25.40
N ILE A 436 -32.86 9.44 25.21
CA ILE A 436 -32.95 10.88 25.48
C ILE A 436 -34.18 11.24 26.28
N CYS A 437 -34.13 12.33 27.03
CA CYS A 437 -35.25 12.84 27.81
C CYS A 437 -35.78 14.14 27.20
N ASP A 438 -37.09 14.24 27.03
CA ASP A 438 -37.71 15.49 26.60
C ASP A 438 -38.00 16.43 27.80
N GLU A 439 -38.31 17.70 27.51
CA GLU A 439 -38.60 18.70 28.53
C GLU A 439 -39.87 18.39 29.37
N LEU A 440 -40.73 17.50 28.92
CA LEU A 440 -41.96 17.05 29.58
C LEU A 440 -41.73 15.85 30.53
N GLY A 441 -40.48 15.35 30.62
CA GLY A 441 -40.15 14.20 31.45
C GLY A 441 -40.59 12.90 30.83
N ASN A 442 -40.51 12.76 29.51
CA ASN A 442 -40.63 11.47 28.83
C ASN A 442 -39.26 11.04 28.36
N LEU A 443 -38.93 9.77 28.59
CA LEU A 443 -37.78 9.11 27.96
C LEU A 443 -38.19 8.54 26.62
N TRP A 444 -37.37 8.82 25.62
CA TRP A 444 -37.45 8.28 24.29
C TRP A 444 -36.29 7.31 24.10
N LEU A 445 -36.61 6.09 23.66
CA LEU A 445 -35.65 4.99 23.60
C LEU A 445 -35.59 4.46 22.17
N ALA A 446 -34.45 4.62 21.52
CA ALA A 446 -34.19 4.01 20.21
C ALA A 446 -33.75 2.57 20.39
N THR A 447 -34.43 1.66 19.70
CA THR A 447 -34.19 0.21 19.86
C THR A 447 -34.12 -0.49 18.50
N ASP A 448 -33.76 -1.79 18.52
CA ASP A 448 -33.87 -2.68 17.35
C ASP A 448 -35.30 -3.17 17.09
N ASN A 449 -36.23 -2.76 17.91
CA ASN A 449 -37.67 -3.15 17.83
C ASN A 449 -38.58 -1.91 17.89
N GLY A 450 -38.19 -0.82 17.22
CA GLY A 450 -38.95 0.42 17.17
C GLY A 450 -38.63 1.43 18.27
N LEU A 451 -39.45 2.46 18.37
CA LEU A 451 -39.28 3.57 19.29
C LEU A 451 -40.19 3.39 20.52
N TYR A 452 -39.60 3.48 21.69
CA TYR A 452 -40.37 3.49 22.93
C TYR A 452 -40.39 4.90 23.54
N LYS A 453 -41.54 5.28 24.06
CA LYS A 453 -41.72 6.48 24.87
C LYS A 453 -42.17 6.06 26.27
N MET A 454 -41.40 6.37 27.28
CA MET A 454 -41.72 6.12 28.68
C MET A 454 -41.92 7.45 29.41
N ARG A 455 -43.10 7.63 30.04
CA ARG A 455 -43.35 8.78 30.88
C ARG A 455 -42.82 8.54 32.29
N LEU A 456 -41.92 9.39 32.77
CA LEU A 456 -41.26 9.22 34.06
C LEU A 456 -42.17 9.38 35.27
N SER A 457 -43.31 10.13 35.15
CA SER A 457 -44.21 10.41 36.25
C SER A 457 -45.05 9.16 36.67
N ASP A 458 -45.37 8.25 35.75
CA ASP A 458 -46.24 7.09 35.97
C ASP A 458 -45.69 5.80 35.37
N ASN A 459 -44.51 5.83 34.76
CA ASN A 459 -43.84 4.75 34.04
C ASN A 459 -44.70 4.13 32.92
N SER A 460 -45.62 4.90 32.36
CA SER A 460 -46.42 4.44 31.22
C SER A 460 -45.57 4.35 29.94
N LEU A 461 -45.71 3.22 29.22
CA LEU A 461 -44.91 2.93 28.04
C LEU A 461 -45.79 3.01 26.78
N THR A 462 -45.33 3.74 25.76
CA THR A 462 -45.90 3.73 24.41
C THR A 462 -44.88 3.18 23.44
N HIS A 463 -45.28 2.33 22.52
CA HIS A 463 -44.45 1.67 21.56
C HIS A 463 -44.86 2.03 20.12
N PHE A 464 -43.93 2.56 19.33
CA PHE A 464 -44.12 2.90 17.93
C PHE A 464 -43.27 1.94 17.09
N VAL A 465 -43.90 1.34 16.08
CA VAL A 465 -43.29 0.38 15.16
C VAL A 465 -43.57 0.79 13.71
N HIS A 466 -42.78 0.26 12.81
CA HIS A 466 -42.99 0.42 11.38
C HIS A 466 -44.24 -0.32 10.92
N ASP A 467 -45.11 0.35 10.18
CA ASP A 467 -46.24 -0.25 9.48
C ASP A 467 -46.22 0.18 8.01
N ALA A 468 -45.85 -0.75 7.13
CA ALA A 468 -45.80 -0.48 5.70
C ALA A 468 -47.11 0.03 5.07
N SER A 469 -48.24 -0.13 5.79
CA SER A 469 -49.56 0.38 5.37
C SER A 469 -49.86 1.78 5.87
N ASP A 470 -49.10 2.27 6.86
CA ASP A 470 -49.26 3.63 7.43
C ASP A 470 -48.03 4.52 7.09
N PRO A 471 -48.14 5.45 6.19
CA PRO A 471 -47.07 6.37 5.86
C PRO A 471 -46.66 7.33 6.99
N HIS A 472 -47.45 7.42 8.05
CA HIS A 472 -47.17 8.18 9.26
C HIS A 472 -46.61 7.34 10.42
N SER A 473 -46.23 6.06 10.17
CA SER A 473 -45.43 5.27 11.08
C SER A 473 -43.93 5.58 10.89
N ILE A 474 -43.05 5.10 11.80
CA ILE A 474 -41.60 5.21 11.62
C ILE A 474 -41.14 4.47 10.36
N VAL A 475 -40.02 4.90 9.75
CA VAL A 475 -39.55 4.32 8.48
C VAL A 475 -38.98 2.90 8.59
N ASP A 476 -38.44 2.54 9.77
CA ASP A 476 -37.85 1.22 10.07
C ASP A 476 -37.87 0.98 11.58
N ASP A 477 -37.85 -0.28 12.02
CA ASP A 477 -37.85 -0.64 13.44
C ASP A 477 -36.43 -0.65 14.05
N ALA A 478 -35.38 -0.77 13.26
CA ALA A 478 -34.01 -0.71 13.72
C ALA A 478 -33.54 0.74 13.80
N LEU A 479 -33.63 1.35 14.99
CA LEU A 479 -33.30 2.73 15.27
C LEU A 479 -31.95 2.87 15.94
N PHE A 480 -31.20 3.93 15.64
CA PHE A 480 -29.83 4.07 16.12
C PHE A 480 -29.62 5.31 17.02
N ASP A 481 -30.14 6.46 16.67
CA ASP A 481 -29.85 7.70 17.37
C ASP A 481 -31.04 8.66 17.33
N LEU A 482 -31.15 9.54 18.32
CA LEU A 482 -32.28 10.43 18.56
C LEU A 482 -31.79 11.88 18.72
N LEU A 483 -32.52 12.85 18.16
CA LEU A 483 -32.28 14.26 18.36
C LEU A 483 -33.57 15.03 18.55
N ILE A 484 -33.71 15.76 19.66
CA ILE A 484 -34.81 16.70 19.87
C ILE A 484 -34.37 18.06 19.39
N ASP A 485 -35.15 18.67 18.51
CA ASP A 485 -34.99 20.04 18.06
C ASP A 485 -36.36 20.76 17.97
N GLY A 486 -36.63 21.61 18.94
CA GLY A 486 -37.92 22.33 19.07
C GLY A 486 -39.13 21.40 19.17
N ASP A 487 -40.07 21.48 18.23
CA ASP A 487 -41.27 20.63 18.17
C ASP A 487 -41.03 19.24 17.56
N PHE A 488 -39.79 18.91 17.21
CA PHE A 488 -39.48 17.70 16.46
C PHE A 488 -38.51 16.78 17.20
N LEU A 489 -38.79 15.46 17.11
CA LEU A 489 -37.84 14.42 17.41
C LEU A 489 -37.39 13.77 16.09
N TYR A 490 -36.11 13.84 15.77
CA TYR A 490 -35.49 13.18 14.62
C TYR A 490 -34.91 11.85 15.05
N ILE A 491 -35.06 10.83 14.20
CA ILE A 491 -34.74 9.44 14.50
C ILE A 491 -34.01 8.82 13.32
N THR A 492 -32.79 8.38 13.53
CA THR A 492 -32.03 7.66 12.50
C THR A 492 -32.32 6.16 12.53
N SER A 493 -32.32 5.53 11.37
CA SER A 493 -32.67 4.11 11.23
C SER A 493 -31.98 3.46 10.03
N ASN A 494 -32.18 2.14 9.88
CA ASN A 494 -31.78 1.39 8.70
C ASN A 494 -32.50 1.84 7.41
N GLY A 495 -33.72 2.36 7.55
CA GLY A 495 -34.57 2.77 6.42
C GLY A 495 -34.42 4.24 6.03
N GLY A 496 -33.73 5.07 6.83
CA GLY A 496 -33.59 6.51 6.62
C GLY A 496 -33.81 7.34 7.88
N LEU A 497 -34.34 8.54 7.72
CA LEU A 497 -34.63 9.50 8.78
C LEU A 497 -36.13 9.60 8.99
N SER A 498 -36.60 9.47 10.25
CA SER A 498 -37.98 9.79 10.65
C SER A 498 -38.01 11.07 11.49
N ARG A 499 -38.99 11.94 11.27
CA ARG A 499 -39.26 13.15 12.06
C ARG A 499 -40.60 13.01 12.74
N TYR A 500 -40.63 12.95 14.07
CA TYR A 500 -41.84 12.98 14.85
C TYR A 500 -42.16 14.36 15.36
N SER A 501 -43.37 14.87 15.09
CA SER A 501 -43.82 16.15 15.63
C SER A 501 -44.58 15.95 16.94
N PHE A 502 -44.11 16.65 17.99
CA PHE A 502 -44.79 16.66 19.30
C PHE A 502 -46.17 17.28 19.27
N SER A 503 -46.38 18.26 18.37
CA SER A 503 -47.67 19.00 18.25
C SER A 503 -48.73 18.15 17.52
N THR A 504 -48.37 17.41 16.47
CA THR A 504 -49.27 16.60 15.66
C THR A 504 -49.35 15.14 16.06
N ASN A 505 -48.38 14.64 16.82
CA ASN A 505 -48.19 13.23 17.19
C ASN A 505 -48.13 12.29 15.96
N SER A 506 -47.45 12.73 14.89
CA SER A 506 -47.29 11.97 13.64
C SER A 506 -45.86 11.94 13.17
N PHE A 507 -45.49 10.90 12.41
CA PHE A 507 -44.19 10.81 11.77
C PHE A 507 -44.23 11.30 10.33
N GLU A 508 -43.10 11.85 9.90
CA GLU A 508 -42.73 12.11 8.51
C GLU A 508 -41.40 11.40 8.22
N ASN A 509 -41.31 10.79 7.04
CA ASN A 509 -40.17 9.96 6.72
C ASN A 509 -39.39 10.47 5.51
N PHE A 510 -38.08 10.49 5.62
CA PHE A 510 -37.15 10.94 4.60
C PHE A 510 -36.18 9.82 4.27
N VAL A 511 -36.12 9.46 3.00
CA VAL A 511 -35.32 8.32 2.54
C VAL A 511 -34.24 8.81 1.61
N LEU A 512 -33.00 8.45 1.90
CA LEU A 512 -31.86 8.82 1.07
C LEU A 512 -31.93 8.13 -0.30
N ASP A 513 -31.73 8.88 -1.38
CA ASP A 513 -31.63 8.35 -2.76
C ASP A 513 -30.24 7.70 -2.99
N SER A 514 -30.02 6.57 -2.34
CA SER A 514 -28.80 5.79 -2.37
C SER A 514 -29.10 4.30 -2.26
N GLU A 515 -28.15 3.43 -2.71
CA GLU A 515 -28.28 1.97 -2.52
C GLU A 515 -28.35 1.61 -1.03
N ASP A 516 -27.65 2.34 -0.19
CA ASP A 516 -27.64 2.18 1.27
C ASP A 516 -28.33 3.38 1.91
N LYS A 517 -29.33 3.09 2.73
CA LYS A 517 -30.18 4.10 3.38
C LYS A 517 -29.88 4.25 4.87
N THR A 518 -28.96 3.44 5.40
CA THR A 518 -28.66 3.35 6.83
C THR A 518 -28.01 4.62 7.34
N LEU A 519 -28.64 5.23 8.34
CA LEU A 519 -28.17 6.40 9.07
C LEU A 519 -27.91 6.02 10.52
N TYR A 520 -26.67 6.18 11.01
CA TYR A 520 -26.28 5.73 12.35
C TYR A 520 -26.40 6.79 13.44
N ASN A 521 -25.94 8.01 13.13
CA ASN A 521 -25.81 9.08 14.13
C ASN A 521 -26.43 10.38 13.62
N ILE A 522 -26.86 11.22 14.55
CA ILE A 522 -27.49 12.50 14.23
C ILE A 522 -26.95 13.61 15.12
N THR A 523 -26.55 14.71 14.49
CA THR A 523 -26.03 15.88 15.22
C THR A 523 -26.62 17.16 14.63
N LYS A 524 -27.09 18.04 15.52
CA LYS A 524 -27.62 19.35 15.13
C LYS A 524 -26.47 20.28 14.70
N GLY A 525 -26.62 20.90 13.56
CA GLY A 525 -25.78 21.98 13.06
C GLY A 525 -26.42 23.35 13.25
N GLU A 526 -25.86 24.35 12.58
CA GLU A 526 -26.38 25.71 12.53
C GLU A 526 -27.36 25.87 11.37
N ASP A 527 -28.22 26.91 11.44
CA ASP A 527 -29.11 27.33 10.36
C ASP A 527 -30.07 26.26 9.81
N GLY A 528 -30.51 25.31 10.64
CA GLY A 528 -31.44 24.26 10.25
C GLY A 528 -30.80 23.09 9.53
N LEU A 529 -29.49 22.93 9.59
CA LEU A 529 -28.76 21.78 9.08
C LEU A 529 -28.65 20.70 10.14
N ILE A 530 -28.86 19.45 9.74
CA ILE A 530 -28.66 18.26 10.57
C ILE A 530 -27.65 17.37 9.89
N TYR A 531 -26.60 17.00 10.59
CA TYR A 531 -25.53 16.12 10.10
C TYR A 531 -25.80 14.68 10.51
N LEU A 532 -25.72 13.78 9.54
CA LEU A 532 -26.08 12.37 9.67
C LEU A 532 -24.90 11.48 9.28
N GLY A 533 -24.54 10.56 10.16
CA GLY A 533 -23.55 9.54 9.88
C GLY A 533 -24.17 8.36 9.13
N SER A 534 -23.60 7.92 8.02
CA SER A 534 -24.14 6.84 7.21
C SER A 534 -23.17 5.67 7.02
N TYR A 535 -23.71 4.52 6.63
CA TYR A 535 -22.91 3.31 6.45
C TYR A 535 -21.91 3.39 5.29
N ARG A 536 -22.32 3.89 4.12
CA ARG A 536 -21.45 3.95 2.93
C ARG A 536 -21.35 5.34 2.31
N ASN A 537 -22.20 6.24 2.69
CA ASN A 537 -22.26 7.57 2.09
C ASN A 537 -21.42 8.61 2.87
N GLY A 538 -20.77 8.20 3.98
CA GLY A 538 -20.02 9.12 4.85
C GLY A 538 -20.94 10.05 5.61
N VAL A 539 -20.69 11.38 5.53
CA VAL A 539 -21.55 12.40 6.15
C VAL A 539 -22.62 12.85 5.18
N VAL A 540 -23.85 12.76 5.61
CA VAL A 540 -25.03 13.26 4.90
C VAL A 540 -25.59 14.47 5.68
N VAL A 541 -25.93 15.53 4.99
CA VAL A 541 -26.56 16.71 5.60
C VAL A 541 -28.02 16.74 5.22
N PHE A 542 -28.89 16.86 6.20
CA PHE A 542 -30.31 17.07 6.00
C PHE A 542 -30.64 18.55 6.27
N ASP A 543 -31.16 19.24 5.28
CA ASP A 543 -31.61 20.65 5.41
C ASP A 543 -33.10 20.69 5.81
N THR A 544 -33.36 21.07 7.04
CA THR A 544 -34.72 21.13 7.58
C THR A 544 -35.58 22.22 6.96
N ASN A 545 -35.01 23.17 6.19
CA ASN A 545 -35.74 24.20 5.47
C ASN A 545 -36.28 23.71 4.12
N THR A 546 -35.59 22.78 3.49
CA THR A 546 -35.96 22.23 2.17
C THR A 546 -36.45 20.79 2.24
N ASP A 547 -36.22 20.11 3.37
CA ASP A 547 -36.43 18.67 3.62
C ASP A 547 -35.65 17.75 2.64
N ASP A 548 -34.48 18.22 2.17
CA ASP A 548 -33.64 17.53 1.22
C ASP A 548 -32.32 17.03 1.85
N PHE A 549 -31.75 15.93 1.27
CA PHE A 549 -30.44 15.43 1.64
C PHE A 549 -29.35 15.97 0.72
N ILE A 550 -28.24 16.37 1.32
CA ILE A 550 -27.01 16.81 0.64
C ILE A 550 -25.88 15.86 1.06
N LEU A 551 -25.22 15.21 0.09
CA LEU A 551 -24.05 14.39 0.36
C LEU A 551 -22.78 15.26 0.44
N LEU A 552 -22.14 15.27 1.60
CA LEU A 552 -20.86 15.92 1.77
C LEU A 552 -19.78 15.10 1.04
N ASN A 553 -19.06 15.66 0.06
CA ASN A 553 -18.03 14.96 -0.76
C ASN A 553 -18.52 14.04 -1.89
N ASN A 554 -19.54 14.44 -2.63
CA ASN A 554 -20.15 13.67 -3.72
C ASN A 554 -19.24 13.28 -4.92
N ASN A 555 -17.94 13.61 -4.92
CA ASN A 555 -17.09 13.44 -6.10
C ASN A 555 -16.28 12.13 -6.17
N LYS A 556 -16.36 11.23 -5.16
CA LYS A 556 -15.62 9.94 -5.18
C LYS A 556 -16.38 8.85 -4.39
N PRO A 557 -17.29 8.12 -5.01
CA PRO A 557 -18.11 7.09 -4.32
C PRO A 557 -17.30 5.96 -3.69
N ASP A 558 -16.09 5.67 -4.16
CA ASP A 558 -15.25 4.56 -3.63
C ASP A 558 -14.48 4.91 -2.34
N ARG A 559 -14.65 6.10 -1.77
CA ARG A 559 -13.82 6.60 -0.65
C ARG A 559 -14.58 7.12 0.56
N ASN A 560 -15.89 7.10 0.57
CA ASN A 560 -16.64 7.53 1.75
C ASN A 560 -16.59 6.44 2.82
N PRO A 561 -15.86 6.65 3.94
CA PRO A 561 -15.85 5.68 5.03
C PRO A 561 -17.20 5.68 5.73
N THR A 562 -17.57 4.56 6.34
CA THR A 562 -18.70 4.52 7.28
C THR A 562 -18.48 5.56 8.38
N ALA A 563 -19.43 6.48 8.55
CA ALA A 563 -19.43 7.49 9.60
C ALA A 563 -20.27 6.98 10.78
N PHE A 564 -19.64 6.77 11.93
CA PHE A 564 -20.32 6.27 13.12
C PHE A 564 -20.86 7.39 14.01
N ASN A 565 -20.01 8.34 14.38
CA ASN A 565 -20.41 9.48 15.20
C ASN A 565 -19.94 10.77 14.56
N ILE A 566 -20.74 11.81 14.70
CA ILE A 566 -20.46 13.15 14.22
C ILE A 566 -20.57 14.13 15.37
N ILE A 567 -19.56 15.00 15.52
CA ILE A 567 -19.58 16.11 16.47
C ILE A 567 -19.11 17.37 15.75
N LEU A 568 -19.75 18.49 16.01
CA LEU A 568 -19.28 19.80 15.56
C LEU A 568 -18.45 20.45 16.66
N ASP A 569 -17.26 20.94 16.31
CA ASP A 569 -16.48 21.78 17.22
C ASP A 569 -17.03 23.22 17.30
N ASP A 570 -16.41 24.07 18.11
CA ASP A 570 -16.86 25.47 18.33
C ASP A 570 -16.60 26.35 17.10
N ASP A 571 -15.74 25.92 16.17
CA ASP A 571 -15.44 26.61 14.91
C ASP A 571 -16.32 26.11 13.76
N GLY A 572 -17.26 25.20 14.02
CA GLY A 572 -18.15 24.60 13.03
C GLY A 572 -17.51 23.52 12.15
N ASN A 573 -16.31 23.03 12.47
CA ASN A 573 -15.74 21.88 11.78
C ASN A 573 -16.44 20.59 12.21
N ILE A 574 -16.56 19.66 11.27
CA ILE A 574 -17.23 18.38 11.47
C ILE A 574 -16.19 17.30 11.79
N TRP A 575 -16.29 16.73 12.98
CA TRP A 575 -15.47 15.60 13.42
C TRP A 575 -16.25 14.31 13.32
N VAL A 576 -15.68 13.33 12.63
CA VAL A 576 -16.35 12.08 12.26
C VAL A 576 -15.50 10.89 12.65
N SER A 577 -16.03 10.02 13.50
CA SER A 577 -15.38 8.73 13.78
C SER A 577 -15.71 7.71 12.70
N THR A 578 -14.68 6.97 12.24
CA THR A 578 -14.79 6.00 11.15
C THR A 578 -14.07 4.69 11.46
N MET A 579 -14.16 3.70 10.60
CA MET A 579 -13.36 2.46 10.70
C MET A 579 -11.89 2.65 10.28
N LYS A 580 -11.50 3.82 9.77
CA LYS A 580 -10.14 4.10 9.28
C LYS A 580 -9.41 5.15 10.10
N GLY A 581 -10.04 5.68 11.13
CA GLY A 581 -9.53 6.75 11.96
C GLY A 581 -10.58 7.83 12.24
N LEU A 582 -10.14 8.94 12.81
CA LEU A 582 -10.95 10.12 13.09
C LEU A 582 -10.79 11.12 11.94
N MET A 583 -11.87 11.52 11.32
CA MET A 583 -11.90 12.46 10.20
C MET A 583 -12.37 13.85 10.69
N LYS A 584 -11.64 14.91 10.31
CA LYS A 584 -12.07 16.29 10.43
C LYS A 584 -12.43 16.83 9.04
N TYR A 585 -13.58 17.41 8.88
CA TYR A 585 -13.96 18.19 7.71
C TYR A 585 -14.05 19.68 8.10
N SER A 586 -13.18 20.51 7.50
CA SER A 586 -13.26 21.98 7.63
C SER A 586 -14.29 22.48 6.62
N VAL A 587 -15.38 23.03 7.12
CA VAL A 587 -16.45 23.60 6.26
C VAL A 587 -15.97 24.86 5.54
N ALA A 588 -15.11 25.66 6.20
CA ALA A 588 -14.60 26.91 5.64
C ALA A 588 -13.63 26.69 4.47
N ASP A 589 -12.81 25.63 4.53
CA ASP A 589 -11.75 25.37 3.54
C ASP A 589 -12.09 24.22 2.59
N GLU A 590 -13.19 23.50 2.83
CA GLU A 590 -13.58 22.27 2.12
C GLU A 590 -12.50 21.18 2.17
N ILE A 591 -11.70 21.15 3.26
CA ILE A 591 -10.59 20.21 3.44
C ILE A 591 -10.99 19.09 4.40
N THR A 592 -10.71 17.85 3.99
CA THR A 592 -10.86 16.67 4.85
C THR A 592 -9.50 16.19 5.35
N THR A 593 -9.34 16.10 6.67
CA THR A 593 -8.15 15.58 7.32
C THR A 593 -8.49 14.27 8.03
N LEU A 594 -7.71 13.22 7.81
CA LEU A 594 -7.86 11.92 8.48
C LEU A 594 -6.74 11.74 9.52
N TYR A 595 -7.13 11.51 10.75
CA TYR A 595 -6.24 11.19 11.87
C TYR A 595 -6.24 9.67 12.11
N SER A 596 -5.09 9.11 12.42
CA SER A 596 -4.86 7.68 12.59
C SER A 596 -4.01 7.38 13.83
N VAL A 597 -3.68 6.12 14.06
CA VAL A 597 -2.70 5.72 15.08
C VAL A 597 -1.37 6.44 14.91
N MET A 598 -0.99 6.79 13.67
CA MET A 598 0.23 7.57 13.39
C MET A 598 0.17 9.00 13.93
N ASP A 599 -1.03 9.50 14.25
CA ASP A 599 -1.27 10.83 14.80
C ASP A 599 -1.50 10.81 16.31
N GLY A 600 -1.30 9.65 16.97
CA GLY A 600 -1.48 9.49 18.42
C GLY A 600 -2.84 8.93 18.83
N LEU A 601 -3.68 8.49 17.87
CA LEU A 601 -4.90 7.78 18.23
C LEU A 601 -4.57 6.39 18.80
N GLN A 602 -5.37 5.94 19.74
CA GLN A 602 -5.27 4.62 20.35
C GLN A 602 -5.46 3.45 19.35
N GLY A 603 -6.28 3.68 18.33
CA GLY A 603 -6.64 2.75 17.26
C GLY A 603 -7.34 3.49 16.13
N ASN A 604 -7.48 2.83 14.97
CA ASN A 604 -8.21 3.40 13.83
C ASN A 604 -9.70 3.09 13.84
N GLU A 605 -10.13 2.17 14.71
CA GLU A 605 -11.51 1.68 14.76
C GLU A 605 -12.25 2.29 15.95
N PHE A 606 -13.32 3.01 15.66
CA PHE A 606 -14.19 3.65 16.64
C PHE A 606 -15.49 2.88 16.79
N THR A 607 -16.16 3.08 17.93
CA THR A 607 -17.46 2.46 18.23
C THR A 607 -18.61 3.38 17.82
N MET A 608 -19.80 2.82 17.67
CA MET A 608 -21.04 3.58 17.49
C MET A 608 -21.46 4.19 18.83
N ASN A 609 -22.11 5.36 18.81
CA ASN A 609 -22.68 6.09 19.94
C ASN A 609 -21.70 6.54 21.04
N GLY A 610 -20.40 6.23 20.90
CA GLY A 610 -19.37 6.61 21.86
C GLY A 610 -18.79 7.99 21.62
N ALA A 611 -19.59 9.04 21.45
CA ALA A 611 -19.08 10.38 21.20
C ALA A 611 -19.76 11.43 22.09
N LEU A 612 -18.98 12.39 22.59
CA LEU A 612 -19.46 13.46 23.46
C LEU A 612 -18.62 14.73 23.24
N LYS A 613 -19.25 15.89 23.28
CA LYS A 613 -18.62 17.20 23.44
C LYS A 613 -18.99 17.76 24.81
N ASP A 614 -18.00 18.10 25.61
CA ASP A 614 -18.26 18.76 26.92
C ASP A 614 -18.42 20.29 26.78
N ASP A 615 -18.81 20.95 27.89
CA ASP A 615 -19.04 22.38 27.92
C ASP A 615 -17.77 23.23 27.76
N GLU A 616 -16.59 22.58 27.89
CA GLU A 616 -15.28 23.22 27.67
C GLU A 616 -14.83 23.09 26.19
N GLY A 617 -15.61 22.44 25.33
CA GLY A 617 -15.30 22.21 23.93
C GLY A 617 -14.41 20.97 23.70
N THR A 618 -14.07 20.20 24.75
CA THR A 618 -13.33 18.95 24.62
C THR A 618 -14.20 17.89 23.95
N LEU A 619 -13.66 17.22 22.93
CA LEU A 619 -14.31 16.13 22.22
C LEU A 619 -13.83 14.78 22.76
N TYR A 620 -14.77 13.85 22.89
CA TYR A 620 -14.53 12.47 23.32
C TYR A 620 -15.02 11.52 22.25
N PHE A 621 -14.24 10.46 21.92
CA PHE A 621 -14.64 9.43 20.98
C PHE A 621 -14.26 8.05 21.50
N GLY A 622 -15.25 7.17 21.64
CA GLY A 622 -15.08 5.78 22.07
C GLY A 622 -14.49 4.89 20.98
N SER A 623 -13.59 4.00 21.39
CA SER A 623 -12.94 3.02 20.54
C SER A 623 -13.00 1.62 21.14
N PHE A 624 -12.52 0.59 20.41
CA PHE A 624 -12.47 -0.79 20.89
C PHE A 624 -11.47 -1.04 22.04
N GLY A 625 -10.67 -0.04 22.42
CA GLY A 625 -9.68 -0.18 23.48
C GLY A 625 -9.80 0.82 24.62
N GLY A 626 -10.84 1.62 24.64
CA GLY A 626 -11.07 2.75 25.53
C GLY A 626 -11.62 3.94 24.77
N PHE A 627 -11.17 5.14 25.02
CA PHE A 627 -11.61 6.34 24.31
C PHE A 627 -10.47 7.35 24.16
N ILE A 628 -10.63 8.29 23.24
CA ILE A 628 -9.76 9.44 23.09
C ILE A 628 -10.50 10.70 23.52
N MET A 629 -9.76 11.66 24.07
CA MET A 629 -10.26 13.01 24.33
C MET A 629 -9.25 14.05 23.86
N PHE A 630 -9.72 15.15 23.33
CA PHE A 630 -8.88 16.25 22.85
C PHE A 630 -9.68 17.56 22.73
N ASP A 631 -8.96 18.65 22.78
CA ASP A 631 -9.50 19.99 22.52
C ASP A 631 -9.12 20.37 21.07
N PRO A 632 -10.10 20.52 20.16
CA PRO A 632 -9.83 20.85 18.76
C PRO A 632 -9.01 22.13 18.58
N GLN A 633 -9.16 23.11 19.48
CA GLN A 633 -8.45 24.40 19.42
C GLN A 633 -6.97 24.28 19.87
N LYS A 634 -6.62 23.20 20.59
CA LYS A 634 -5.25 22.93 21.02
C LYS A 634 -4.46 22.05 20.05
N ILE A 635 -5.10 21.56 18.99
CA ILE A 635 -4.41 20.79 17.96
C ILE A 635 -3.36 21.68 17.32
N LYS A 636 -2.10 21.26 17.45
CA LYS A 636 -0.97 21.98 16.87
C LYS A 636 -0.86 21.61 15.40
N TYR A 637 -1.02 22.59 14.54
CA TYR A 637 -0.72 22.43 13.12
C TYR A 637 0.78 22.65 12.91
N GLU A 638 1.35 21.83 12.01
CA GLU A 638 2.73 22.00 11.60
C GLU A 638 2.91 23.35 10.90
N THR A 639 3.76 24.20 11.44
CA THR A 639 4.05 25.54 10.88
C THR A 639 5.26 25.54 9.95
N THR A 640 5.97 24.40 9.87
CA THR A 640 7.14 24.27 8.98
C THR A 640 6.71 23.91 7.57
N GLU A 641 7.47 24.42 6.60
CA GLU A 641 7.27 24.09 5.18
C GLU A 641 7.65 22.62 4.93
N PRO A 642 6.80 21.83 4.23
CA PRO A 642 7.14 20.44 3.90
C PRO A 642 8.31 20.41 2.91
N LYS A 643 9.37 19.67 3.22
CA LYS A 643 10.50 19.47 2.33
C LYS A 643 10.12 18.42 1.27
N ILE A 644 10.13 18.80 -0.01
CA ILE A 644 9.76 17.92 -1.12
C ILE A 644 10.93 17.01 -1.47
N LEU A 645 10.61 15.73 -1.70
CA LEU A 645 11.51 14.70 -2.20
C LEU A 645 11.04 14.21 -3.56
N LEU A 646 11.84 14.36 -4.60
CA LEU A 646 11.67 13.63 -5.86
C LEU A 646 12.40 12.30 -5.73
N THR A 647 11.65 11.26 -5.37
CA THR A 647 12.23 10.00 -4.91
C THR A 647 12.75 9.13 -6.03
N ARG A 648 12.01 9.08 -7.16
CA ARG A 648 12.39 8.21 -8.26
C ARG A 648 11.83 8.71 -9.60
N PHE A 649 12.67 8.62 -10.63
CA PHE A 649 12.25 8.73 -12.02
C PHE A 649 12.49 7.39 -12.71
N LYS A 650 11.49 6.87 -13.40
CA LYS A 650 11.60 5.60 -14.13
C LYS A 650 11.07 5.73 -15.54
N SER A 651 11.88 5.34 -16.51
CA SER A 651 11.49 5.28 -17.92
C SER A 651 11.13 3.86 -18.35
N LEU A 652 10.44 3.74 -19.47
CA LEU A 652 10.02 2.44 -20.00
C LEU A 652 11.20 1.53 -20.40
N SER A 653 12.36 2.11 -20.79
CA SER A 653 13.58 1.37 -21.13
C SER A 653 14.33 0.83 -19.92
N GLY A 654 13.87 1.16 -18.70
CA GLY A 654 14.49 0.73 -17.47
C GLY A 654 15.56 1.72 -16.96
N LYS A 655 15.65 2.94 -17.53
CA LYS A 655 16.44 4.01 -16.92
C LYS A 655 15.75 4.41 -15.61
N GLU A 656 16.42 4.23 -14.51
CA GLU A 656 15.97 4.58 -13.17
C GLU A 656 16.97 5.54 -12.52
N LEU A 657 16.46 6.64 -11.99
CA LEU A 657 17.21 7.64 -11.24
C LEU A 657 16.54 7.78 -9.87
N ILE A 658 17.32 7.86 -8.83
CA ILE A 658 16.87 7.89 -7.43
C ILE A 658 17.40 9.15 -6.78
N SER A 659 16.64 9.74 -5.87
CA SER A 659 17.01 10.94 -5.11
C SER A 659 17.39 12.13 -6.00
N LEU A 660 16.37 12.71 -6.65
CA LEU A 660 16.56 13.77 -7.64
C LEU A 660 16.53 15.16 -7.00
N ASN A 661 17.47 15.99 -7.40
CA ASN A 661 17.53 17.39 -6.96
C ASN A 661 16.59 18.29 -7.79
N SER A 662 16.14 19.39 -7.17
CA SER A 662 15.39 20.42 -7.91
C SER A 662 16.29 21.07 -8.97
N GLY A 663 15.72 21.27 -10.18
CA GLY A 663 16.43 21.87 -11.30
C GLY A 663 17.18 20.87 -12.17
N GLU A 664 17.22 19.59 -11.84
CA GLU A 664 17.86 18.57 -12.66
C GLU A 664 17.21 18.42 -14.04
N THR A 665 18.05 18.04 -15.02
CA THR A 665 17.58 17.79 -16.39
C THR A 665 17.75 16.32 -16.75
N ILE A 666 16.63 15.65 -17.02
CA ILE A 666 16.59 14.25 -17.45
C ILE A 666 16.40 14.19 -18.96
N MET A 667 17.35 13.57 -19.63
CA MET A 667 17.24 13.31 -21.06
C MET A 667 16.73 11.89 -21.30
N LEU A 668 15.58 11.78 -21.95
CA LEU A 668 15.06 10.49 -22.39
C LEU A 668 15.78 10.02 -23.66
N PRO A 669 16.06 8.70 -23.79
CA PRO A 669 16.54 8.11 -25.02
C PRO A 669 15.59 8.39 -26.19
N ARG A 670 16.11 8.32 -27.41
CA ARG A 670 15.29 8.55 -28.62
C ARG A 670 14.22 7.47 -28.77
N GLY A 671 12.97 7.90 -28.86
CA GLY A 671 11.83 7.03 -29.02
C GLY A 671 11.12 6.66 -27.71
N GLU A 672 11.67 7.09 -26.59
CA GLU A 672 10.99 7.01 -25.31
C GLU A 672 10.17 8.27 -25.05
N SER A 673 8.92 8.06 -24.67
CA SER A 673 7.94 9.12 -24.40
C SER A 673 7.03 8.78 -23.21
N THR A 674 7.32 7.67 -22.51
CA THR A 674 6.57 7.21 -21.33
C THR A 674 7.51 7.05 -20.15
N PHE A 675 7.14 7.66 -19.02
CA PHE A 675 7.89 7.63 -17.77
C PHE A 675 6.99 7.86 -16.56
N SER A 676 7.47 7.49 -15.39
CA SER A 676 6.85 7.81 -14.11
C SER A 676 7.77 8.66 -13.26
N ILE A 677 7.18 9.56 -12.50
CA ILE A 677 7.85 10.38 -11.49
C ILE A 677 7.24 10.03 -10.15
N GLU A 678 8.05 9.57 -9.21
CA GLU A 678 7.65 9.31 -7.84
C GLU A 678 8.17 10.45 -6.96
N PHE A 679 7.33 10.84 -6.02
CA PHE A 679 7.64 11.92 -5.11
C PHE A 679 7.08 11.65 -3.72
N SER A 680 7.68 12.29 -2.74
CA SER A 680 7.31 12.25 -1.34
C SER A 680 7.52 13.63 -0.75
N ALA A 681 7.17 13.81 0.49
CA ALA A 681 7.58 14.99 1.25
C ALA A 681 8.03 14.55 2.64
N HIS A 682 9.08 15.22 3.11
CA HIS A 682 9.53 15.08 4.47
C HIS A 682 8.77 16.08 5.32
N ASN A 683 7.89 15.59 6.18
CA ASN A 683 7.31 16.37 7.26
C ASN A 683 7.57 15.62 8.56
N LEU A 684 8.08 16.32 9.54
CA LEU A 684 8.68 15.77 10.75
C LEU A 684 7.74 14.87 11.54
N ASN A 685 6.44 15.17 11.58
CA ASN A 685 5.53 14.51 12.50
C ASN A 685 4.24 13.93 11.89
N LYS A 686 3.84 14.32 10.68
CA LYS A 686 2.49 14.01 10.14
C LYS A 686 2.48 13.70 8.64
N LEU A 687 3.16 12.62 8.25
CA LEU A 687 3.35 12.20 6.85
C LEU A 687 2.06 12.02 6.03
N ASN A 688 0.98 11.62 6.67
CA ASN A 688 -0.30 11.35 6.00
C ASN A 688 -1.14 12.61 5.69
N ARG A 689 -0.69 13.80 6.11
CA ARG A 689 -1.43 15.06 6.02
C ARG A 689 -0.86 16.02 5.00
N ILE A 690 0.01 15.53 4.12
CA ILE A 690 0.57 16.32 3.04
C ILE A 690 -0.30 16.14 1.80
N SER A 691 -0.66 17.23 1.16
CA SER A 691 -1.26 17.24 -0.17
C SER A 691 -0.25 17.78 -1.18
N PHE A 692 -0.36 17.29 -2.43
CA PHE A 692 0.53 17.70 -3.50
C PHE A 692 -0.24 18.41 -4.61
N LYS A 693 0.42 19.39 -5.22
CA LYS A 693 -0.06 20.08 -6.41
C LYS A 693 1.05 20.01 -7.45
N TYR A 694 0.75 19.44 -8.61
CA TYR A 694 1.75 19.24 -9.65
C TYR A 694 1.24 19.62 -11.04
N MET A 695 2.17 19.91 -11.94
CA MET A 695 1.91 20.22 -13.34
C MET A 695 3.14 19.94 -14.18
N MET A 696 2.96 19.34 -15.34
CA MET A 696 3.97 19.27 -16.40
C MET A 696 3.79 20.47 -17.34
N GLU A 697 4.55 21.54 -17.10
CA GLU A 697 4.52 22.75 -17.93
C GLU A 697 4.94 22.43 -19.38
N GLY A 698 4.14 22.86 -20.31
CA GLY A 698 4.26 22.54 -21.74
C GLY A 698 3.45 21.32 -22.18
N TYR A 699 2.81 20.60 -21.23
CA TYR A 699 1.96 19.44 -21.53
C TYR A 699 0.58 19.52 -20.83
N ASP A 700 0.55 19.78 -19.50
CA ASP A 700 -0.70 19.90 -18.75
C ASP A 700 -1.25 21.35 -18.91
N GLU A 701 -2.57 21.47 -19.05
CA GLU A 701 -3.27 22.75 -19.17
C GLU A 701 -3.54 23.38 -17.79
N GLU A 702 -3.73 22.55 -16.76
CA GLU A 702 -4.09 22.97 -15.41
C GLU A 702 -3.27 22.24 -14.35
N TRP A 703 -3.19 22.84 -13.16
CA TRP A 703 -2.59 22.23 -12.00
C TRP A 703 -3.47 21.08 -11.48
N LYS A 704 -2.85 19.92 -11.25
CA LYS A 704 -3.47 18.74 -10.68
C LYS A 704 -3.18 18.67 -9.18
N ARG A 705 -4.17 18.29 -8.39
CA ARG A 705 -4.03 18.08 -6.95
C ARG A 705 -4.17 16.60 -6.61
N CYS A 706 -3.38 16.14 -5.64
CA CYS A 706 -3.48 14.80 -5.07
C CYS A 706 -3.13 14.82 -3.59
N ASN A 707 -3.62 13.82 -2.87
CA ASN A 707 -3.29 13.62 -1.44
C ASN A 707 -2.04 12.72 -1.29
N SER A 708 -1.61 12.55 -0.06
CA SER A 708 -0.44 11.73 0.31
C SER A 708 -0.48 10.26 -0.17
N SER A 709 -1.65 9.74 -0.57
CA SER A 709 -1.76 8.37 -1.08
C SER A 709 -1.33 8.23 -2.54
N VAL A 710 -1.33 9.33 -3.32
CA VAL A 710 -0.90 9.37 -4.71
C VAL A 710 0.51 9.95 -4.76
N ARG A 711 1.50 9.11 -4.90
CA ARG A 711 2.93 9.47 -4.87
C ARG A 711 3.67 9.17 -6.16
N SER A 712 2.96 8.69 -7.17
CA SER A 712 3.50 8.42 -8.49
C SER A 712 2.58 9.00 -9.54
N VAL A 713 3.17 9.65 -10.52
CA VAL A 713 2.48 10.20 -11.68
C VAL A 713 3.10 9.62 -12.93
N GLU A 714 2.27 9.04 -13.76
CA GLU A 714 2.70 8.47 -15.03
C GLU A 714 2.30 9.36 -16.21
N TYR A 715 3.24 9.57 -17.08
CA TYR A 715 3.06 10.30 -18.33
C TYR A 715 3.30 9.37 -19.52
N HIS A 716 2.29 9.24 -20.38
CA HIS A 716 2.31 8.34 -21.52
C HIS A 716 2.34 9.07 -22.85
N ASN A 717 3.21 8.62 -23.73
CA ASN A 717 3.29 9.12 -25.13
C ASN A 717 3.43 10.64 -25.26
N ILE A 718 4.26 11.24 -24.41
CA ILE A 718 4.50 12.68 -24.47
C ILE A 718 5.22 13.05 -25.79
N PRO A 719 4.77 14.08 -26.51
CA PRO A 719 5.44 14.55 -27.72
C PRO A 719 6.91 14.93 -27.47
N SER A 720 7.72 14.93 -28.54
CA SER A 720 9.10 15.41 -28.42
C SER A 720 9.13 16.89 -28.09
N GLY A 721 9.87 17.25 -27.05
CA GLY A 721 9.94 18.61 -26.52
C GLY A 721 10.72 18.68 -25.23
N THR A 722 10.79 19.87 -24.67
CA THR A 722 11.32 20.10 -23.32
C THR A 722 10.17 20.51 -22.42
N TYR A 723 10.02 19.82 -21.32
CA TYR A 723 8.94 19.98 -20.36
C TYR A 723 9.52 20.21 -18.97
N THR A 724 8.80 20.93 -18.13
CA THR A 724 9.19 21.14 -16.73
C THR A 724 8.10 20.62 -15.82
N PHE A 725 8.40 19.53 -15.11
CA PHE A 725 7.53 19.05 -14.04
C PHE A 725 7.72 19.94 -12.82
N LYS A 726 6.63 20.50 -12.30
CA LYS A 726 6.58 21.37 -11.14
C LYS A 726 5.74 20.73 -10.05
N LEU A 727 6.27 20.69 -8.84
CA LEU A 727 5.64 20.05 -7.69
C LEU A 727 5.66 20.96 -6.48
N TYR A 728 4.50 21.15 -5.85
CA TYR A 728 4.35 21.75 -4.53
C TYR A 728 3.86 20.70 -3.54
N ALA A 729 4.35 20.75 -2.32
CA ALA A 729 3.78 20.05 -1.18
C ALA A 729 3.12 21.08 -0.25
N MET A 730 1.99 20.72 0.30
CA MET A 730 1.22 21.57 1.20
C MET A 730 0.85 20.76 2.45
N ASN A 731 1.13 21.28 3.62
CA ASN A 731 0.73 20.67 4.89
C ASN A 731 -0.76 20.94 5.21
N GLU A 732 -1.24 20.41 6.32
CA GLU A 732 -2.64 20.57 6.77
C GLU A 732 -3.02 22.01 7.10
N ALA A 733 -2.06 22.87 7.46
CA ALA A 733 -2.28 24.30 7.70
C ALA A 733 -2.32 25.14 6.42
N GLY A 734 -2.23 24.49 5.24
CA GLY A 734 -2.18 25.20 3.96
C GLY A 734 -0.82 25.82 3.64
N ILE A 735 0.19 25.60 4.50
CA ILE A 735 1.55 26.10 4.27
C ILE A 735 2.21 25.25 3.20
N HIS A 736 2.71 25.87 2.17
CA HIS A 736 3.39 25.22 1.05
C HIS A 736 4.75 25.87 0.78
N ASN A 737 5.60 25.16 0.07
CA ASN A 737 6.88 25.70 -0.37
C ASN A 737 6.66 26.98 -1.20
N PRO A 738 7.47 28.03 -1.01
CA PRO A 738 7.33 29.26 -1.76
C PRO A 738 7.64 29.05 -3.25
N GLU A 739 8.57 28.16 -3.58
CA GLU A 739 8.93 27.79 -4.94
C GLU A 739 8.65 26.30 -5.21
N PRO A 740 8.22 25.95 -6.44
CA PRO A 740 7.99 24.55 -6.80
C PRO A 740 9.32 23.79 -6.93
N HIS A 741 9.31 22.53 -6.54
CA HIS A 741 10.37 21.61 -6.92
C HIS A 741 10.25 21.31 -8.41
N CYS A 742 11.32 21.58 -9.20
CA CYS A 742 11.29 21.51 -10.65
C CYS A 742 12.15 20.37 -11.18
N LEU A 743 11.68 19.67 -12.21
CA LEU A 743 12.44 18.67 -12.94
C LEU A 743 12.26 18.90 -14.44
N THR A 744 13.36 19.13 -15.15
CA THR A 744 13.32 19.35 -16.59
C THR A 744 13.45 18.02 -17.34
N ILE A 745 12.49 17.71 -18.22
CA ILE A 745 12.44 16.46 -18.97
C ILE A 745 12.54 16.76 -20.47
N VAL A 746 13.58 16.21 -21.11
CA VAL A 746 13.82 16.39 -22.53
C VAL A 746 13.48 15.11 -23.28
N VAL A 747 12.39 15.14 -24.01
CA VAL A 747 11.94 14.03 -24.87
C VAL A 747 12.51 14.23 -26.28
N LYS A 748 13.49 13.41 -26.66
CA LYS A 748 14.18 13.52 -27.95
C LYS A 748 13.30 12.95 -29.07
N PRO A 749 13.19 13.64 -30.20
CA PRO A 749 12.44 13.14 -31.33
C PRO A 749 13.03 11.84 -31.88
N VAL A 750 12.16 10.92 -32.30
CA VAL A 750 12.55 9.72 -33.03
C VAL A 750 13.26 10.13 -34.35
N TRP A 751 14.25 9.35 -34.77
CA TRP A 751 15.08 9.67 -35.94
C TRP A 751 14.27 9.94 -37.21
N TYR A 752 13.12 9.23 -37.38
CA TYR A 752 12.25 9.45 -38.53
C TYR A 752 11.34 10.70 -38.44
N ALA A 753 11.18 11.27 -37.22
CA ALA A 753 10.47 12.55 -37.04
C ALA A 753 11.34 13.77 -37.25
N MET A 754 12.68 13.61 -37.31
CA MET A 754 13.62 14.72 -37.49
C MET A 754 13.43 15.40 -38.84
N PRO A 755 13.55 16.75 -38.89
CA PRO A 755 13.45 17.48 -40.16
C PRO A 755 14.42 16.96 -41.22
N ALA A 756 15.66 16.60 -40.82
CA ALA A 756 16.63 16.02 -41.71
C ALA A 756 16.19 14.72 -42.40
N PHE A 757 15.49 13.82 -41.63
CA PHE A 757 14.96 12.59 -42.19
C PHE A 757 13.77 12.88 -43.14
N LYS A 758 12.86 13.78 -42.75
CA LYS A 758 11.74 14.17 -43.63
C LYS A 758 12.25 14.78 -44.95
N ILE A 759 13.28 15.63 -44.85
CA ILE A 759 13.95 16.19 -46.05
C ILE A 759 14.60 15.05 -46.87
N SER A 760 15.28 14.11 -46.21
CA SER A 760 15.91 12.97 -46.91
C SER A 760 14.88 12.10 -47.64
N VAL A 761 13.70 11.85 -47.00
CA VAL A 761 12.59 11.11 -47.62
C VAL A 761 12.05 11.89 -48.82
N VAL A 762 11.84 13.21 -48.70
CA VAL A 762 11.40 14.06 -49.82
C VAL A 762 12.39 14.03 -50.96
N LEU A 763 13.69 14.15 -50.66
CA LEU A 763 14.76 14.05 -51.65
C LEU A 763 14.82 12.68 -52.31
N PHE A 764 14.63 11.61 -51.52
CA PHE A 764 14.62 10.26 -52.01
C PHE A 764 13.40 10.01 -52.93
N ILE A 765 12.22 10.49 -52.55
CA ILE A 765 11.02 10.44 -53.38
C ILE A 765 11.21 11.26 -54.64
N SER A 766 11.78 12.47 -54.54
CA SER A 766 12.09 13.33 -55.68
C SER A 766 13.09 12.67 -56.64
N LEU A 767 14.10 11.97 -56.09
CA LEU A 767 15.03 11.17 -56.88
C LEU A 767 14.35 10.01 -57.62
N ILE A 768 13.45 9.30 -56.92
CA ILE A 768 12.67 8.22 -57.53
C ILE A 768 11.78 8.77 -58.67
N VAL A 769 11.07 9.89 -58.40
CA VAL A 769 10.25 10.55 -59.45
C VAL A 769 11.12 10.97 -60.62
N PHE A 770 12.31 11.54 -60.36
CA PHE A 770 13.26 11.90 -61.41
C PHE A 770 13.74 10.69 -62.21
N ILE A 771 14.06 9.56 -61.54
CA ILE A 771 14.42 8.28 -62.18
C ILE A 771 13.25 7.72 -63.02
N ILE A 772 12.02 7.82 -62.48
CA ILE A 772 10.81 7.39 -63.21
C ILE A 772 10.60 8.23 -64.45
N VAL A 773 10.74 9.58 -64.35
CA VAL A 773 10.63 10.50 -65.49
C VAL A 773 11.70 10.18 -66.53
N LEU A 774 12.95 9.98 -66.07
CA LEU A 774 14.01 9.53 -67.01
C LEU A 774 13.74 8.18 -67.65
N SER A 775 13.17 7.24 -66.87
CA SER A 775 12.75 5.93 -67.31
C SER A 775 11.59 6.00 -68.33
N MET A 776 10.60 6.89 -68.03
CA MET A 776 9.49 7.16 -68.98
C MET A 776 10.00 7.77 -70.29
N ILE A 777 10.93 8.71 -70.24
CA ILE A 777 11.55 9.28 -71.44
C ILE A 777 12.34 8.21 -72.24
N LYS A 778 13.05 7.30 -71.50
CA LYS A 778 13.71 6.14 -72.13
C LYS A 778 12.71 5.13 -72.70
N LYS A 779 11.52 4.95 -72.08
CA LYS A 779 10.47 3.98 -72.49
C LYS A 779 9.74 4.42 -73.74
N GLU A 780 9.54 5.73 -73.92
CA GLU A 780 8.98 6.28 -75.18
C GLU A 780 9.90 5.97 -76.37
N ARG A 781 11.21 5.95 -76.18
CA ARG A 781 12.16 5.54 -77.19
C ARG A 781 12.22 4.00 -77.45
N ARG A 782 11.68 3.19 -76.55
CA ARG A 782 11.70 1.72 -76.64
C ARG A 782 10.37 1.08 -77.08
N LYS A 783 9.26 1.82 -77.13
CA LYS A 783 7.95 1.28 -77.52
C LYS A 783 7.86 0.68 -78.90
N ALA A 784 8.87 0.93 -79.73
CA ALA A 784 8.98 0.38 -81.06
C ALA A 784 9.49 -1.07 -81.21
N LEU A 785 9.94 -1.64 -80.04
CA LEU A 785 10.63 -2.96 -80.02
C LEU A 785 9.89 -4.08 -79.29
N VAL A 786 8.75 -3.83 -78.71
CA VAL A 786 8.19 -4.73 -77.62
C VAL A 786 6.85 -5.42 -78.08
N ALA A 787 6.48 -5.42 -79.31
CA ALA A 787 5.31 -6.23 -79.78
C ALA A 787 5.50 -7.77 -79.76
N LYS A 788 6.70 -8.22 -79.31
CA LYS A 788 7.06 -9.65 -79.34
C LYS A 788 7.08 -10.42 -78.05
N GLN A 789 6.82 -9.76 -76.91
CA GLN A 789 7.02 -10.37 -75.54
C GLN A 789 5.70 -10.55 -74.78
N ILE A 790 4.52 -10.35 -75.33
CA ILE A 790 3.27 -10.41 -74.56
C ILE A 790 2.88 -11.86 -74.19
N SER A 791 3.39 -12.87 -74.89
CA SER A 791 3.03 -14.28 -74.69
C SER A 791 3.69 -14.95 -73.43
N GLU A 792 4.77 -14.43 -72.94
CA GLU A 792 5.44 -15.04 -71.77
C GLU A 792 4.98 -14.49 -70.43
N MET A 793 4.22 -13.42 -70.38
CA MET A 793 3.83 -12.69 -69.19
C MET A 793 2.59 -13.30 -68.50
N GLU A 794 1.75 -14.02 -69.23
CA GLU A 794 0.52 -14.64 -68.66
C GLU A 794 0.84 -15.83 -67.74
N LYS A 795 1.94 -16.54 -68.03
CA LYS A 795 2.36 -17.65 -67.19
C LYS A 795 2.90 -17.24 -65.80
N LYS A 796 3.56 -16.10 -65.71
CA LYS A 796 4.09 -15.55 -64.45
C LYS A 796 3.05 -14.95 -63.52
N MET A 797 1.91 -14.49 -64.06
CA MET A 797 0.84 -13.90 -63.26
C MET A 797 0.06 -14.94 -62.43
N PHE A 798 0.02 -16.18 -62.92
CA PHE A 798 -0.61 -17.29 -62.19
C PHE A 798 0.21 -17.76 -60.97
N GLU A 799 1.53 -17.79 -61.06
CA GLU A 799 2.41 -18.12 -59.92
C GLU A 799 2.38 -17.06 -58.81
N LEU A 800 2.24 -15.78 -59.15
CA LEU A 800 2.17 -14.69 -58.14
C LEU A 800 0.84 -14.65 -57.39
N LYS A 801 -0.26 -15.07 -58.02
CA LYS A 801 -1.56 -15.19 -57.35
C LYS A 801 -1.57 -16.34 -56.31
N GLY A 802 -0.84 -17.43 -56.58
CA GLY A 802 -0.67 -18.52 -55.60
C GLY A 802 0.08 -18.13 -54.33
N LYS A 803 1.15 -17.32 -54.48
CA LYS A 803 1.97 -16.86 -53.34
C LYS A 803 1.26 -15.80 -52.49
N ALA A 804 0.41 -14.96 -53.07
CA ALA A 804 -0.35 -13.95 -52.29
C ALA A 804 -1.43 -14.61 -51.41
N LEU A 805 -1.94 -15.75 -51.77
CA LEU A 805 -2.92 -16.51 -50.99
C LEU A 805 -2.31 -17.30 -49.83
N GLN A 806 -0.99 -17.53 -49.83
CA GLN A 806 -0.25 -18.21 -48.77
C GLN A 806 0.03 -17.31 -47.57
N LEU A 807 -0.01 -15.98 -47.71
CA LEU A 807 0.39 -15.01 -46.71
C LEU A 807 -0.73 -14.49 -45.77
N GLN A 808 -1.92 -15.02 -45.88
CA GLN A 808 -3.02 -14.63 -45.01
C GLN A 808 -3.00 -15.46 -43.70
N MET A 809 -2.08 -15.10 -42.81
CA MET A 809 -2.17 -15.55 -41.40
C MET A 809 -3.39 -14.91 -40.74
N ASN A 810 -4.14 -15.70 -39.96
CA ASN A 810 -5.33 -15.25 -39.27
C ASN A 810 -4.98 -14.24 -38.18
N PRO A 811 -5.20 -12.90 -38.37
CA PRO A 811 -4.84 -11.89 -37.40
C PRO A 811 -5.56 -12.07 -36.06
N HIS A 812 -6.73 -12.65 -36.08
CA HIS A 812 -7.56 -12.91 -34.92
C HIS A 812 -6.91 -13.91 -33.94
N PHE A 813 -6.20 -14.92 -34.44
CA PHE A 813 -5.47 -15.85 -33.59
C PHE A 813 -4.31 -15.14 -32.85
N LEU A 814 -3.59 -14.26 -33.54
CA LEU A 814 -2.51 -13.47 -32.92
C LEU A 814 -3.04 -12.59 -31.78
N PHE A 815 -4.14 -11.86 -32.01
CA PHE A 815 -4.75 -11.03 -30.96
C PHE A 815 -5.28 -11.86 -29.78
N ASN A 816 -5.91 -13.00 -30.04
CA ASN A 816 -6.39 -13.87 -28.97
C ASN A 816 -5.26 -14.44 -28.11
N THR A 817 -4.15 -14.77 -28.76
CA THR A 817 -2.94 -15.25 -28.05
C THR A 817 -2.33 -14.17 -27.19
N LEU A 818 -2.18 -12.95 -27.68
CA LEU A 818 -1.66 -11.81 -26.93
C LEU A 818 -2.56 -11.48 -25.71
N ASN A 819 -3.87 -11.48 -25.92
CA ASN A 819 -4.85 -11.28 -24.84
C ASN A 819 -4.78 -12.38 -23.76
N SER A 820 -4.52 -13.63 -24.18
CA SER A 820 -4.38 -14.74 -23.22
C SER A 820 -3.11 -14.61 -22.40
N ILE A 821 -2.00 -14.20 -23.02
CA ILE A 821 -0.74 -13.91 -22.31
C ILE A 821 -0.94 -12.76 -21.32
N GLN A 822 -1.60 -11.69 -21.75
CA GLN A 822 -1.94 -10.55 -20.90
C GLN A 822 -2.82 -10.97 -19.71
N SER A 823 -3.80 -11.82 -19.93
CA SER A 823 -4.68 -12.35 -18.89
C SER A 823 -3.89 -13.16 -17.85
N PHE A 824 -2.97 -14.04 -18.27
CA PHE A 824 -2.11 -14.79 -17.34
C PHE A 824 -1.17 -13.88 -16.54
N ILE A 825 -0.69 -12.79 -17.16
CA ILE A 825 0.13 -11.80 -16.48
C ILE A 825 -0.69 -11.03 -15.44
N LEU A 826 -1.91 -10.61 -15.78
CA LEU A 826 -2.78 -9.85 -14.88
C LEU A 826 -3.24 -10.66 -13.65
N VAL A 827 -3.40 -11.97 -13.80
CA VAL A 827 -3.76 -12.89 -12.71
C VAL A 827 -2.52 -13.38 -11.94
N ASN A 828 -1.34 -12.86 -12.27
CA ASN A 828 -0.06 -13.19 -11.64
C ASN A 828 0.38 -14.66 -11.80
N ASP A 829 -0.11 -15.33 -12.85
CA ASP A 829 0.26 -16.70 -13.19
C ASP A 829 1.42 -16.72 -14.19
N SER A 830 2.59 -16.36 -13.69
CA SER A 830 3.81 -16.26 -14.51
C SER A 830 4.24 -17.60 -15.12
N LYS A 831 3.89 -18.71 -14.50
CA LYS A 831 4.24 -20.06 -14.96
C LYS A 831 3.45 -20.40 -16.24
N ASN A 832 2.15 -20.18 -16.22
CA ASN A 832 1.31 -20.42 -17.39
C ASN A 832 1.55 -19.39 -18.49
N ALA A 833 1.80 -18.14 -18.16
CA ALA A 833 2.20 -17.11 -19.13
C ALA A 833 3.47 -17.50 -19.89
N SER A 834 4.50 -17.98 -19.20
CA SER A 834 5.78 -18.40 -19.80
C SER A 834 5.61 -19.65 -20.67
N ILE A 835 4.86 -20.64 -20.20
CA ILE A 835 4.57 -21.87 -20.96
C ILE A 835 3.80 -21.53 -22.23
N TYR A 836 2.79 -20.68 -22.12
CA TYR A 836 1.97 -20.24 -23.23
C TYR A 836 2.79 -19.48 -24.29
N LEU A 837 3.60 -18.52 -23.85
CA LEU A 837 4.49 -17.75 -24.73
C LEU A 837 5.51 -18.64 -25.45
N SER A 838 6.12 -19.59 -24.74
CA SER A 838 7.09 -20.52 -25.32
C SER A 838 6.47 -21.43 -26.40
N ARG A 839 5.29 -21.98 -26.12
CA ARG A 839 4.55 -22.80 -27.09
C ARG A 839 4.08 -21.98 -28.31
N PHE A 840 3.63 -20.76 -28.07
CA PHE A 840 3.26 -19.83 -29.12
C PHE A 840 4.44 -19.51 -30.05
N ALA A 841 5.60 -19.19 -29.48
CA ALA A 841 6.80 -18.93 -30.27
C ALA A 841 7.22 -20.15 -31.14
N LYS A 842 7.09 -21.37 -30.57
CA LYS A 842 7.34 -22.60 -31.33
C LYS A 842 6.33 -22.80 -32.47
N LEU A 843 5.05 -22.58 -32.21
CA LEU A 843 4.00 -22.66 -33.21
C LEU A 843 4.24 -21.66 -34.35
N MET A 844 4.52 -20.40 -34.01
CA MET A 844 4.75 -19.33 -34.98
C MET A 844 5.94 -19.63 -35.89
N ARG A 845 7.02 -20.13 -35.31
CA ARG A 845 8.20 -20.52 -36.11
C ARG A 845 7.89 -21.67 -37.06
N ARG A 846 7.10 -22.67 -36.61
CA ARG A 846 6.67 -23.78 -37.48
C ARG A 846 5.76 -23.31 -38.60
N VAL A 847 4.75 -22.53 -38.30
CA VAL A 847 3.81 -21.97 -39.27
C VAL A 847 4.53 -21.11 -40.32
N LEU A 848 5.46 -20.25 -39.92
CA LEU A 848 6.26 -19.46 -40.87
C LEU A 848 7.18 -20.31 -41.74
N ASN A 849 7.78 -21.36 -41.19
CA ASN A 849 8.63 -22.26 -41.95
C ASN A 849 7.80 -23.09 -42.95
N ASN A 850 6.63 -23.57 -42.55
CA ASN A 850 5.72 -24.32 -43.40
C ASN A 850 5.08 -23.44 -44.48
N ALA A 851 4.73 -22.19 -44.17
CA ALA A 851 4.12 -21.26 -45.15
C ALA A 851 5.03 -20.91 -46.34
N ASN A 852 6.35 -21.09 -46.19
CA ASN A 852 7.33 -20.86 -47.25
C ASN A 852 7.60 -22.09 -48.15
N ARG A 853 6.91 -23.19 -47.89
CA ARG A 853 7.02 -24.42 -48.66
C ARG A 853 5.71 -24.80 -49.30
N ASP A 854 5.69 -25.29 -50.54
CA ASP A 854 4.45 -25.71 -51.19
C ASP A 854 3.92 -27.03 -50.59
N LYS A 855 4.82 -27.98 -50.25
CA LYS A 855 4.53 -29.23 -49.56
C LYS A 855 5.38 -29.38 -48.31
N VAL A 856 4.82 -29.98 -47.29
CA VAL A 856 5.50 -30.27 -46.01
C VAL A 856 5.25 -31.72 -45.60
N PRO A 857 6.21 -32.36 -44.86
CA PRO A 857 5.98 -33.67 -44.28
C PRO A 857 4.74 -33.70 -43.39
N LEU A 858 3.92 -34.73 -43.47
CA LEU A 858 2.73 -34.89 -42.64
C LEU A 858 3.01 -34.75 -41.13
N GLY A 859 4.18 -35.24 -40.71
CA GLY A 859 4.63 -35.11 -39.30
C GLY A 859 4.81 -33.65 -38.85
N GLU A 860 5.29 -32.77 -39.75
CA GLU A 860 5.48 -31.36 -39.44
C GLU A 860 4.13 -30.61 -39.32
N GLU A 861 3.16 -30.97 -40.19
CA GLU A 861 1.79 -30.41 -40.13
C GLU A 861 1.07 -30.85 -38.82
N LEU A 862 1.12 -32.16 -38.51
CA LEU A 862 0.50 -32.69 -37.29
C LEU A 862 1.16 -32.12 -36.01
N GLU A 863 2.46 -31.85 -36.01
CA GLU A 863 3.15 -31.21 -34.90
C GLU A 863 2.72 -29.75 -34.73
N ALA A 864 2.54 -29.00 -35.83
CA ALA A 864 1.98 -27.64 -35.81
C ALA A 864 0.56 -27.65 -35.25
N ILE A 865 -0.27 -28.59 -35.69
CA ILE A 865 -1.63 -28.78 -35.18
C ILE A 865 -1.63 -29.11 -33.68
N ARG A 866 -0.75 -29.97 -33.22
CA ARG A 866 -0.63 -30.33 -31.80
C ARG A 866 -0.26 -29.11 -30.96
N LEU A 867 0.71 -28.33 -31.41
CA LEU A 867 1.10 -27.06 -30.72
C LEU A 867 -0.06 -26.07 -30.69
N TYR A 868 -0.84 -25.96 -31.76
CA TYR A 868 -2.04 -25.13 -31.83
C TYR A 868 -3.10 -25.61 -30.84
N LEU A 869 -3.40 -26.92 -30.82
CA LEU A 869 -4.39 -27.51 -29.92
C LEU A 869 -3.98 -27.41 -28.45
N ASP A 870 -2.71 -27.58 -28.13
CA ASP A 870 -2.18 -27.36 -26.80
C ASP A 870 -2.37 -25.93 -26.31
N LEU A 871 -2.18 -24.93 -27.17
CA LEU A 871 -2.41 -23.52 -26.86
C LEU A 871 -3.89 -23.22 -26.64
N GLU A 872 -4.74 -23.74 -27.52
CA GLU A 872 -6.19 -23.54 -27.40
C GLU A 872 -6.80 -24.26 -26.21
N ALA A 873 -6.29 -25.45 -25.85
CA ALA A 873 -6.69 -26.15 -24.63
C ALA A 873 -6.33 -25.37 -23.37
N LEU A 874 -5.15 -24.78 -23.33
CA LEU A 874 -4.74 -23.88 -22.23
C LEU A 874 -5.62 -22.61 -22.19
N ARG A 875 -5.92 -22.03 -23.33
CA ARG A 875 -6.78 -20.81 -23.43
C ARG A 875 -8.19 -21.07 -22.95
N LEU A 876 -8.71 -22.22 -23.21
CA LEU A 876 -10.08 -22.63 -22.86
C LEU A 876 -10.14 -23.37 -21.51
N ASN A 877 -9.12 -23.27 -20.67
CA ASN A 877 -9.07 -23.88 -19.33
C ASN A 877 -9.40 -25.39 -19.34
N ALA A 878 -8.79 -26.12 -20.27
CA ALA A 878 -8.97 -27.56 -20.45
C ALA A 878 -10.44 -28.03 -20.65
N ARG A 879 -11.31 -27.18 -21.22
CA ARG A 879 -12.71 -27.52 -21.50
C ARG A 879 -12.86 -28.58 -22.58
N PHE A 880 -11.82 -28.83 -23.35
CA PHE A 880 -11.79 -29.92 -24.33
C PHE A 880 -10.49 -30.69 -24.23
N THR A 881 -10.56 -31.93 -24.67
CA THR A 881 -9.44 -32.82 -24.89
C THR A 881 -9.32 -33.18 -26.38
N TYR A 882 -8.14 -33.53 -26.82
CA TYR A 882 -7.97 -33.95 -28.20
C TYR A 882 -7.14 -35.25 -28.33
N ASN A 883 -7.43 -36.03 -29.37
CA ASN A 883 -6.73 -37.23 -29.70
C ASN A 883 -6.29 -37.19 -31.18
N ILE A 884 -5.02 -37.40 -31.44
CA ILE A 884 -4.50 -37.53 -32.81
C ILE A 884 -4.03 -39.00 -32.96
N ARG A 885 -4.70 -39.73 -33.82
CA ARG A 885 -4.40 -41.13 -34.12
C ARG A 885 -3.90 -41.25 -35.56
N VAL A 886 -2.81 -41.92 -35.74
CA VAL A 886 -2.23 -42.12 -37.07
C VAL A 886 -2.08 -43.62 -37.26
N ASP A 887 -2.54 -44.09 -38.39
CA ASP A 887 -2.37 -45.48 -38.79
C ASP A 887 -0.89 -45.86 -38.84
N SER A 888 -0.52 -46.94 -38.17
CA SER A 888 0.87 -47.41 -38.06
C SER A 888 1.56 -47.68 -39.39
N ARG A 889 0.80 -47.83 -40.48
CA ARG A 889 1.28 -48.04 -41.84
C ARG A 889 1.72 -46.74 -42.53
N ILE A 890 1.54 -45.58 -41.92
CA ILE A 890 1.89 -44.27 -42.47
C ILE A 890 3.22 -43.81 -41.90
N ASN A 891 4.22 -43.63 -42.77
CA ASN A 891 5.46 -43.00 -42.37
C ASN A 891 5.29 -41.45 -42.44
N LEU A 892 5.26 -40.81 -41.25
CA LEU A 892 5.02 -39.38 -41.09
C LEU A 892 6.08 -38.48 -41.76
N LYS A 893 7.25 -38.99 -42.09
CA LYS A 893 8.35 -38.24 -42.69
C LYS A 893 8.32 -38.30 -44.24
N ASP A 894 7.76 -39.34 -44.78
CA ASP A 894 7.82 -39.60 -46.22
C ASP A 894 6.54 -39.11 -46.94
N VAL A 895 5.47 -38.97 -46.19
CA VAL A 895 4.22 -38.44 -46.75
C VAL A 895 4.26 -36.91 -46.73
N GLU A 896 4.26 -36.31 -47.92
CA GLU A 896 4.18 -34.87 -48.08
C GLU A 896 2.75 -34.41 -48.40
N ILE A 897 2.29 -33.35 -47.70
CA ILE A 897 1.00 -32.73 -47.91
C ILE A 897 1.16 -31.24 -48.22
N ALA A 898 0.14 -30.63 -48.83
CA ALA A 898 0.14 -29.19 -49.04
C ALA A 898 0.23 -28.47 -47.68
N SER A 899 1.12 -27.52 -47.57
CA SER A 899 1.33 -26.77 -46.34
C SER A 899 0.05 -26.15 -45.83
N MET A 900 -0.23 -26.26 -44.52
CA MET A 900 -1.42 -25.74 -43.83
C MET A 900 -2.76 -26.26 -44.39
N LEU A 901 -2.79 -27.52 -44.84
CA LEU A 901 -4.00 -28.14 -45.42
C LEU A 901 -5.04 -28.50 -44.34
N LEU A 902 -4.60 -29.04 -43.22
CA LEU A 902 -5.49 -29.53 -42.15
C LEU A 902 -5.84 -28.44 -41.14
N GLN A 903 -4.96 -27.49 -40.95
CA GLN A 903 -5.05 -26.45 -39.91
C GLN A 903 -6.38 -25.67 -39.93
N PRO A 904 -6.94 -25.21 -41.08
CA PRO A 904 -8.19 -24.45 -41.08
C PRO A 904 -9.39 -25.24 -40.59
N PHE A 905 -9.40 -26.56 -40.80
CA PHE A 905 -10.49 -27.42 -40.32
C PHE A 905 -10.40 -27.66 -38.82
N VAL A 906 -9.19 -27.84 -38.30
CA VAL A 906 -8.93 -27.96 -36.88
C VAL A 906 -9.25 -26.66 -36.16
N GLU A 907 -8.88 -25.50 -36.73
CA GLU A 907 -9.25 -24.18 -36.18
C GLU A 907 -10.77 -24.03 -36.13
N ASN A 908 -11.48 -24.41 -37.16
CA ASN A 908 -12.96 -24.34 -37.22
C ASN A 908 -13.59 -25.24 -36.14
N ALA A 909 -13.10 -26.47 -35.97
CA ALA A 909 -13.59 -27.39 -34.94
C ALA A 909 -13.42 -26.82 -33.52
N VAL A 910 -12.27 -26.22 -33.24
CA VAL A 910 -12.00 -25.61 -31.90
C VAL A 910 -12.79 -24.32 -31.71
N ILE A 911 -12.67 -23.36 -32.64
CA ILE A 911 -13.23 -22.01 -32.46
C ILE A 911 -14.76 -22.02 -32.56
N HIS A 912 -15.30 -22.82 -33.48
CA HIS A 912 -16.72 -22.80 -33.81
C HIS A 912 -17.51 -23.98 -33.24
N GLY A 913 -16.83 -25.11 -32.98
CA GLY A 913 -17.45 -26.30 -32.37
C GLY A 913 -17.28 -26.33 -30.85
N LEU A 914 -16.07 -26.39 -30.38
CA LEU A 914 -15.75 -26.74 -28.99
C LEU A 914 -15.70 -25.53 -28.06
N ALA A 915 -15.34 -24.34 -28.52
CA ALA A 915 -15.22 -23.15 -27.67
C ALA A 915 -16.53 -22.74 -26.99
N TYR A 916 -17.67 -23.08 -27.57
CA TYR A 916 -19.00 -22.80 -27.03
C TYR A 916 -19.60 -23.96 -26.23
N LYS A 917 -18.88 -25.07 -26.06
CA LYS A 917 -19.28 -26.20 -25.20
C LYS A 917 -18.82 -25.97 -23.77
N ALA A 918 -19.69 -26.18 -22.81
CA ALA A 918 -19.41 -25.87 -21.42
C ALA A 918 -18.28 -26.73 -20.80
N ASN A 919 -18.32 -28.06 -21.03
CA ASN A 919 -17.31 -29.03 -20.57
C ASN A 919 -17.35 -30.28 -21.45
N ASN A 920 -16.34 -31.15 -21.34
CA ASN A 920 -16.21 -32.42 -22.03
C ASN A 920 -16.23 -32.31 -23.57
N GLY A 921 -15.58 -31.29 -24.11
CA GLY A 921 -15.27 -31.21 -25.54
C GLY A 921 -14.24 -32.29 -25.94
N ILE A 922 -14.44 -32.93 -27.04
CA ILE A 922 -13.50 -33.92 -27.61
C ILE A 922 -13.27 -33.58 -29.06
N LEU A 923 -12.02 -33.48 -29.49
CA LEU A 923 -11.61 -33.40 -30.87
C LEU A 923 -10.79 -34.65 -31.20
N THR A 924 -11.18 -35.34 -32.23
CA THR A 924 -10.42 -36.49 -32.72
C THR A 924 -9.92 -36.23 -34.14
N ILE A 925 -8.65 -36.46 -34.37
CA ILE A 925 -8.02 -36.37 -35.68
C ILE A 925 -7.47 -37.77 -36.01
N ASP A 926 -8.11 -38.47 -36.92
CA ASP A 926 -7.69 -39.77 -37.35
C ASP A 926 -7.07 -39.70 -38.75
N VAL A 927 -5.89 -40.22 -38.93
CA VAL A 927 -5.18 -40.33 -40.20
C VAL A 927 -5.12 -41.78 -40.60
N ASN A 928 -5.92 -42.17 -41.56
CA ASN A 928 -6.11 -43.56 -41.96
C ASN A 928 -5.58 -43.78 -43.36
N LYS A 929 -4.86 -44.87 -43.57
CA LYS A 929 -4.45 -45.35 -44.88
C LYS A 929 -5.57 -46.22 -45.49
N ILE A 930 -6.23 -45.73 -46.54
CA ILE A 930 -7.33 -46.47 -47.21
C ILE A 930 -6.77 -47.52 -48.14
N ASP A 931 -5.79 -47.13 -48.94
CA ASP A 931 -5.03 -48.03 -49.81
C ASP A 931 -3.58 -47.53 -49.94
N ASP A 932 -2.77 -48.15 -50.80
CA ASP A 932 -1.36 -47.79 -50.96
C ASP A 932 -1.14 -46.37 -51.48
N LYS A 933 -2.12 -45.74 -52.09
CA LYS A 933 -2.02 -44.41 -52.69
C LYS A 933 -2.96 -43.37 -52.07
N VAL A 934 -3.84 -43.76 -51.13
CA VAL A 934 -4.88 -42.86 -50.59
C VAL A 934 -4.81 -42.80 -49.07
N ILE A 935 -4.67 -41.59 -48.57
CA ILE A 935 -4.82 -41.25 -47.16
C ILE A 935 -6.11 -40.50 -46.92
N MET A 936 -6.84 -40.85 -45.88
CA MET A 936 -8.02 -40.15 -45.41
C MET A 936 -7.76 -39.55 -44.03
N PHE A 937 -7.94 -38.23 -43.92
CA PHE A 937 -7.97 -37.51 -42.66
C PHE A 937 -9.42 -37.35 -42.21
N VAL A 938 -9.71 -37.70 -40.97
CA VAL A 938 -11.00 -37.51 -40.34
C VAL A 938 -10.82 -36.60 -39.14
N ILE A 939 -11.38 -35.41 -39.18
CA ILE A 939 -11.38 -34.45 -38.07
C ILE A 939 -12.80 -34.41 -37.54
N GLU A 940 -13.00 -34.87 -36.34
CA GLU A 940 -14.30 -34.96 -35.68
C GLU A 940 -14.31 -34.22 -34.36
N ASP A 941 -15.25 -33.30 -34.20
CA ASP A 941 -15.53 -32.65 -32.94
C ASP A 941 -16.93 -33.04 -32.41
N ASN A 942 -17.05 -33.12 -31.11
CA ASN A 942 -18.31 -33.29 -30.44
C ASN A 942 -18.88 -31.94 -29.97
N GLY A 943 -18.64 -30.87 -30.69
CA GLY A 943 -19.06 -29.52 -30.40
C GLY A 943 -20.57 -29.27 -30.54
N ILE A 944 -20.93 -28.01 -30.67
CA ILE A 944 -22.36 -27.61 -30.77
C ILE A 944 -22.98 -27.76 -32.16
N GLY A 945 -22.20 -28.23 -33.16
CA GLY A 945 -22.61 -28.34 -34.55
C GLY A 945 -22.71 -27.01 -35.29
N ARG A 946 -22.69 -27.08 -36.63
CA ARG A 946 -22.55 -25.90 -37.50
C ARG A 946 -23.79 -24.98 -37.48
N GLU A 947 -24.98 -25.55 -37.42
CA GLU A 947 -26.24 -24.76 -37.37
C GLU A 947 -26.34 -23.94 -36.08
N ARG A 948 -26.06 -24.58 -34.96
CA ARG A 948 -26.10 -23.89 -33.64
C ARG A 948 -25.01 -22.84 -33.50
N ALA A 949 -23.81 -23.12 -34.02
CA ALA A 949 -22.69 -22.16 -34.07
C ALA A 949 -23.04 -20.93 -34.96
N LYS A 950 -23.85 -21.13 -36.03
CA LYS A 950 -24.32 -20.06 -36.91
C LYS A 950 -25.38 -19.18 -36.24
N GLN A 951 -26.28 -19.79 -35.44
CA GLN A 951 -27.27 -19.08 -34.65
C GLN A 951 -26.61 -18.19 -33.57
N ILE A 952 -25.66 -18.73 -32.81
CA ILE A 952 -24.94 -17.98 -31.76
C ILE A 952 -24.18 -16.78 -32.35
N ARG A 953 -23.58 -16.93 -33.53
CA ARG A 953 -22.93 -15.81 -34.23
C ARG A 953 -23.91 -14.72 -34.65
N ALA A 954 -25.09 -15.09 -35.08
CA ALA A 954 -26.16 -14.15 -35.47
C ALA A 954 -26.66 -13.38 -34.22
N GLU A 955 -26.84 -14.08 -33.09
CA GLU A 955 -27.23 -13.50 -31.81
C GLU A 955 -26.18 -12.52 -31.25
N LEU A 956 -24.89 -12.77 -31.52
CA LEU A 956 -23.77 -11.91 -31.10
C LEU A 956 -23.47 -10.74 -32.07
N GLY A 957 -24.34 -10.50 -33.07
CA GLY A 957 -24.23 -9.36 -34.00
C GLY A 957 -23.06 -9.46 -34.98
N ARG A 958 -22.42 -10.61 -35.13
CA ARG A 958 -21.29 -10.84 -36.05
C ARG A 958 -21.76 -11.46 -37.37
N VAL A 959 -22.38 -10.66 -38.21
CA VAL A 959 -22.82 -11.07 -39.56
C VAL A 959 -21.63 -10.90 -40.53
N GLY A 960 -20.91 -11.97 -40.79
CA GLY A 960 -19.89 -12.04 -41.84
C GLY A 960 -19.78 -13.47 -42.38
N LYS A 961 -19.77 -13.62 -43.72
CA LYS A 961 -19.46 -14.92 -44.36
C LYS A 961 -18.08 -15.37 -43.89
N SER A 962 -17.95 -16.63 -43.44
CA SER A 962 -16.64 -17.22 -43.10
C SER A 962 -15.76 -17.25 -44.37
N TYR A 963 -14.92 -16.24 -44.48
CA TYR A 963 -13.93 -16.15 -45.56
C TYR A 963 -12.96 -17.34 -45.56
N ALA A 964 -12.70 -17.94 -44.41
CA ALA A 964 -11.76 -19.04 -44.24
C ALA A 964 -12.21 -20.33 -44.97
N THR A 965 -13.48 -20.70 -44.90
CA THR A 965 -14.01 -21.90 -45.60
C THR A 965 -14.02 -21.72 -47.11
N SER A 966 -14.40 -20.53 -47.60
CA SER A 966 -14.40 -20.21 -49.03
C SER A 966 -12.98 -20.19 -49.63
N ILE A 967 -12.00 -19.71 -48.89
CA ILE A 967 -10.59 -19.69 -49.30
C ILE A 967 -10.00 -21.11 -49.32
N THR A 968 -10.35 -21.93 -48.36
CA THR A 968 -9.87 -23.30 -48.30
C THR A 968 -10.48 -24.18 -49.41
N GLU A 969 -11.76 -23.98 -49.74
CA GLU A 969 -12.41 -24.61 -50.88
C GLU A 969 -11.81 -24.17 -52.21
N GLN A 970 -11.58 -22.87 -52.40
CA GLN A 970 -10.90 -22.33 -53.59
C GLN A 970 -9.45 -22.83 -53.71
N ARG A 971 -8.75 -22.96 -52.59
CA ARG A 971 -7.39 -23.50 -52.58
C ARG A 971 -7.34 -24.98 -52.96
N LEU A 972 -8.30 -25.75 -52.48
CA LEU A 972 -8.45 -27.16 -52.84
C LEU A 972 -8.83 -27.33 -54.33
N GLU A 973 -9.67 -26.44 -54.85
CA GLU A 973 -10.03 -26.41 -56.26
C GLU A 973 -8.83 -26.03 -57.18
N ILE A 974 -7.98 -25.12 -56.74
CA ILE A 974 -6.74 -24.75 -57.42
C ILE A 974 -5.72 -25.91 -57.32
N LEU A 975 -5.55 -26.56 -56.18
CA LEU A 975 -4.67 -27.71 -55.99
C LEU A 975 -5.14 -28.90 -56.84
N SER A 976 -6.44 -29.13 -56.96
CA SER A 976 -6.99 -30.19 -57.80
C SER A 976 -6.80 -29.94 -59.31
N ARG A 977 -6.65 -28.66 -59.73
CA ARG A 977 -6.36 -28.28 -61.12
C ARG A 977 -4.89 -28.28 -61.51
N VAL A 978 -4.02 -28.08 -60.50
CA VAL A 978 -2.55 -27.99 -60.70
C VAL A 978 -1.84 -29.31 -60.48
N SER A 979 -2.30 -30.12 -59.56
CA SER A 979 -1.79 -31.46 -59.31
C SER A 979 -2.77 -32.50 -59.91
N LEU A 980 -2.32 -33.40 -60.71
CA LEU A 980 -3.07 -34.50 -61.29
C LEU A 980 -3.64 -35.50 -60.24
N GLY A 981 -4.07 -35.07 -59.08
CA GLY A 981 -4.59 -35.88 -57.99
C GLY A 981 -5.92 -35.39 -57.45
N GLU A 982 -6.88 -36.27 -57.24
CA GLU A 982 -8.18 -35.95 -56.62
C GLU A 982 -8.06 -35.67 -55.10
N TYR A 983 -8.25 -34.41 -54.71
CA TYR A 983 -8.56 -34.06 -53.38
C TYR A 983 -10.06 -33.97 -53.21
N SER A 984 -10.64 -34.61 -52.20
CA SER A 984 -12.06 -34.43 -51.88
C SER A 984 -12.24 -34.14 -50.44
N VAL A 985 -13.09 -33.16 -50.11
CA VAL A 985 -13.49 -32.81 -48.75
C VAL A 985 -14.97 -33.01 -48.59
N ARG A 986 -15.35 -33.69 -47.50
CA ARG A 986 -16.73 -33.91 -47.12
C ARG A 986 -16.94 -33.48 -45.69
N ILE A 987 -17.90 -32.58 -45.48
CA ILE A 987 -18.26 -32.14 -44.14
C ILE A 987 -19.60 -32.73 -43.75
N ILE A 988 -19.66 -33.44 -42.64
CA ILE A 988 -20.81 -34.20 -42.16
C ILE A 988 -21.21 -33.61 -40.79
N ASP A 989 -22.45 -33.19 -40.64
CA ASP A 989 -23.02 -32.79 -39.37
C ASP A 989 -23.46 -34.03 -38.60
N LEU A 990 -23.06 -34.12 -37.32
CA LEU A 990 -23.39 -35.24 -36.43
C LEU A 990 -24.60 -34.86 -35.59
N TYR A 991 -25.53 -35.77 -35.48
CA TYR A 991 -26.76 -35.59 -34.72
C TYR A 991 -26.90 -36.72 -33.68
N GLY A 992 -27.43 -36.41 -32.50
CA GLY A 992 -27.80 -37.39 -31.50
C GLY A 992 -29.12 -38.09 -31.81
N GLU A 993 -29.48 -39.10 -31.02
CA GLU A 993 -30.74 -39.82 -31.13
C GLU A 993 -31.96 -38.89 -30.93
N ASP A 994 -31.78 -37.76 -30.30
CA ASP A 994 -32.75 -36.69 -30.05
C ASP A 994 -32.88 -35.68 -31.23
N GLY A 995 -32.13 -35.86 -32.30
CA GLY A 995 -32.06 -34.93 -33.44
C GLY A 995 -31.26 -33.65 -33.18
N ALA A 996 -30.67 -33.47 -31.97
CA ALA A 996 -29.81 -32.34 -31.70
C ALA A 996 -28.44 -32.53 -32.37
N ALA A 997 -27.84 -31.40 -32.82
CA ALA A 997 -26.51 -31.45 -33.40
C ALA A 997 -25.49 -31.74 -32.30
N THR A 998 -24.70 -32.81 -32.43
CA THR A 998 -23.74 -33.29 -31.45
C THR A 998 -22.29 -33.07 -31.85
N GLY A 999 -22.03 -32.50 -33.03
CA GLY A 999 -20.68 -32.25 -33.52
C GLY A 999 -20.58 -32.12 -35.05
N THR A 1000 -19.36 -32.08 -35.54
CA THR A 1000 -19.05 -32.01 -36.94
C THR A 1000 -17.90 -32.97 -37.28
N ARG A 1001 -18.04 -33.70 -38.39
CA ARG A 1001 -16.97 -34.55 -38.94
C ARG A 1001 -16.56 -34.01 -40.30
N VAL A 1002 -15.25 -33.85 -40.51
CA VAL A 1002 -14.64 -33.46 -41.79
C VAL A 1002 -13.78 -34.63 -42.28
N GLU A 1003 -14.06 -35.09 -43.45
CA GLU A 1003 -13.31 -36.15 -44.13
C GLU A 1003 -12.57 -35.54 -45.34
N ILE A 1004 -11.26 -35.69 -45.37
CA ILE A 1004 -10.40 -35.21 -46.46
C ILE A 1004 -9.70 -36.42 -47.05
N LYS A 1005 -9.95 -36.71 -48.32
CA LYS A 1005 -9.21 -37.76 -49.06
C LYS A 1005 -8.11 -37.12 -49.89
N MET A 1006 -6.97 -37.72 -49.88
CA MET A 1006 -5.78 -37.27 -50.57
C MET A 1006 -5.04 -38.44 -51.23
N LEU A 1007 -4.67 -38.30 -52.50
CA LEU A 1007 -3.72 -39.20 -53.16
C LEU A 1007 -2.30 -38.88 -52.72
N ILE A 1008 -1.54 -39.87 -52.33
CA ILE A 1008 -0.08 -39.80 -52.09
C ILE A 1008 0.66 -40.35 -53.29
N GLU A 1009 1.67 -39.57 -53.72
CA GLU A 1009 2.56 -39.98 -54.83
C GLU A 1009 3.49 -41.13 -54.41
#